data_d026ff9479c7b8066ee8bbe76fe973d4
#
_entry.id   d026ff9479c7b8066ee8bbe76fe973d4
#
_cell.length_a   1.000
_cell.length_b   1.000
_cell.length_c   1.000
_cell.angle_alpha   90.00
_cell.angle_beta   90.00
_cell.angle_gamma   90.00
#
_symmetry.space_group_name_H-M   'P 1'
#
loop_
_entity.id
_entity.type
_entity.pdbx_description
1 polymer ?
#
loop_
_entity_poly.entity_id
_entity_poly.type
_entity_poly.pdbx_seq_one_letter_code
_entity_poly.pdbx_strand_id
1 'polypeptide(L)'
;MIARAVPAVLLAVAILLAVSGESRAGHELTFYPSFYPQEINVRAVDAATAGRLLGTSTLQAYLGDPFAGGAAPEHVVYAESLGPRVVLTFDRSTSAFRDAAARCAAAATFRKRLTSSADFVVHPYPVTPYHDDYLFHVDLAEAARARVDRDDGAPLRVKTAGRAARLLAPAGIKPVVGAADATLEEVDLMAPLADRSAPPWSREGWYQAYLVHASSVTDPSARRAAEEAYAKRVAGEYAGPVERINLERRLVGLVTRGCERVAVGYTLRRQALSVEYANGVENIGHDAQVGLASAIFPRTVKLKDFPWNGWLAVGAPGRPAAAWNPVAGFTDETGRLVWAALGDPALIPAPRGEGWLPNRVEPTSVDVKRGIDVPPDAVLADPTTGALTPVGRGVSAGAKVVYRVLLSKFHDGVKMTPADLLYAQIFAARWSPRDPSVARATALARERLAGVRLVRVDTEIKELGDLQLVNEVALVEVYLRYPVDPRDAAAIAPPWSAVPWQLTVAMEEAVTRGLAALSEAEASRRRLPWLDLVRDRKLVEALATIAAEHERRAYVPDALRGLVTVEQARQRWAALRRFHRQHGHLLVTSGPYRLAKWTADSVALAAFRDFSYPLGVGTWDRYTLPLRAHIAHVERRGERLEFQAEVDSVTKFERSYRIGREPYRPEPAGQTVRAPAPVARWMAVGAADEVAAVGSSAEMEGGRLVIDLKGKLGPGAYRVLTMLTLNGNAVNPEVKTIPYRVGG
;
A
#
# COMPACT_ATOMS: atom_id res chain seq x y z
N MET A 1 -15.26 -29.50 -69.45
CA MET A 1 -15.82 -29.20 -68.10
C MET A 1 -14.72 -28.82 -67.08
N ILE A 2 -13.43 -28.84 -67.39
CA ILE A 2 -12.34 -28.57 -66.44
C ILE A 2 -11.91 -27.09 -66.38
N ALA A 3 -12.20 -26.28 -67.40
CA ALA A 3 -11.76 -24.87 -67.51
C ALA A 3 -12.59 -23.85 -66.74
N ARG A 4 -13.73 -24.23 -66.07
CA ARG A 4 -14.57 -23.30 -65.25
C ARG A 4 -14.40 -23.48 -63.72
N ALA A 5 -13.70 -24.52 -63.27
CA ALA A 5 -13.50 -24.78 -61.84
C ALA A 5 -12.31 -24.03 -61.22
N VAL A 6 -11.30 -23.68 -62.03
CA VAL A 6 -10.06 -23.03 -61.53
C VAL A 6 -10.30 -21.61 -60.95
N PRO A 7 -11.09 -20.73 -61.58
CA PRO A 7 -11.33 -19.41 -61.00
C PRO A 7 -12.18 -19.41 -59.73
N ALA A 8 -13.08 -20.40 -59.59
CA ALA A 8 -13.91 -20.53 -58.37
C ALA A 8 -13.11 -21.03 -57.16
N VAL A 9 -12.13 -21.94 -57.41
CA VAL A 9 -11.23 -22.42 -56.34
C VAL A 9 -10.22 -21.33 -55.94
N LEU A 10 -9.71 -20.56 -56.92
CA LEU A 10 -8.82 -19.42 -56.63
C LEU A 10 -9.57 -18.30 -55.90
N LEU A 11 -10.83 -18.03 -56.21
CA LEU A 11 -11.66 -17.07 -55.50
C LEU A 11 -11.98 -17.55 -54.07
N ALA A 12 -12.28 -18.84 -53.88
CA ALA A 12 -12.51 -19.42 -52.56
C ALA A 12 -11.24 -19.44 -51.69
N VAL A 13 -10.08 -19.69 -52.27
CA VAL A 13 -8.78 -19.60 -51.59
C VAL A 13 -8.41 -18.14 -51.25
N ALA A 14 -8.69 -17.20 -52.17
CA ALA A 14 -8.50 -15.78 -51.91
C ALA A 14 -9.44 -15.23 -50.83
N ILE A 15 -10.69 -15.71 -50.78
CA ILE A 15 -11.64 -15.38 -49.70
C ILE A 15 -11.20 -16.03 -48.37
N LEU A 16 -10.71 -17.25 -48.37
CA LEU A 16 -10.17 -17.91 -47.20
C LEU A 16 -8.87 -17.22 -46.70
N LEU A 17 -8.01 -16.73 -47.57
CA LEU A 17 -6.84 -15.95 -47.23
C LEU A 17 -7.14 -14.50 -46.83
N ALA A 18 -8.22 -13.92 -47.33
CA ALA A 18 -8.70 -12.59 -46.92
C ALA A 18 -9.45 -12.63 -45.56
N VAL A 19 -10.01 -13.80 -45.19
CA VAL A 19 -10.66 -14.03 -43.88
C VAL A 19 -9.65 -14.51 -42.83
N SER A 20 -8.44 -14.87 -43.23
CA SER A 20 -7.29 -15.03 -42.30
C SER A 20 -6.68 -13.66 -41.91
N GLY A 21 -7.49 -12.61 -41.78
CA GLY A 21 -7.18 -11.49 -40.90
C GLY A 21 -6.82 -12.10 -39.56
N GLU A 22 -5.65 -11.78 -39.05
CA GLU A 22 -5.10 -12.21 -37.80
C GLU A 22 -6.22 -12.41 -36.78
N SER A 23 -6.60 -13.66 -36.54
CA SER A 23 -7.33 -14.04 -35.35
C SER A 23 -6.38 -13.72 -34.19
N ARG A 24 -6.31 -12.46 -33.81
CA ARG A 24 -5.87 -12.09 -32.48
C ARG A 24 -6.83 -12.81 -31.56
N ALA A 25 -6.41 -13.96 -31.08
CA ALA A 25 -7.11 -14.67 -30.05
C ALA A 25 -7.46 -13.61 -28.98
N GLY A 26 -8.77 -13.44 -28.69
CA GLY A 26 -9.36 -12.30 -27.99
C GLY A 26 -8.90 -12.04 -26.56
N HIS A 27 -7.60 -12.15 -26.29
CA HIS A 27 -6.98 -11.98 -24.99
C HIS A 27 -6.62 -10.53 -24.67
N GLU A 28 -6.67 -9.64 -25.66
CA GLU A 28 -6.32 -8.24 -25.51
C GLU A 28 -7.43 -7.33 -26.07
N LEU A 29 -8.58 -7.37 -25.43
CA LEU A 29 -9.58 -6.34 -25.64
C LEU A 29 -9.09 -5.07 -24.94
N THR A 30 -8.17 -4.34 -25.56
CA THR A 30 -7.54 -3.12 -25.06
C THR A 30 -8.55 -2.00 -24.75
N PHE A 31 -9.77 -2.10 -25.24
CA PHE A 31 -10.84 -1.14 -25.03
C PHE A 31 -11.84 -1.55 -23.92
N TYR A 32 -11.64 -2.69 -23.23
CA TYR A 32 -12.49 -3.04 -22.11
C TYR A 32 -11.85 -2.51 -20.82
N PRO A 33 -12.51 -1.57 -20.10
CA PRO A 33 -11.96 -1.06 -18.84
C PRO A 33 -12.07 -2.15 -17.77
N SER A 34 -11.05 -2.97 -17.62
CA SER A 34 -11.03 -4.08 -16.67
C SER A 34 -9.59 -4.55 -16.41
N PHE A 35 -9.41 -5.31 -15.33
CA PHE A 35 -8.21 -6.08 -15.06
C PHE A 35 -8.36 -7.52 -15.54
N TYR A 36 -7.27 -8.33 -15.48
CA TYR A 36 -7.20 -9.58 -16.22
C TYR A 36 -8.17 -10.68 -15.80
N PRO A 37 -8.16 -11.25 -14.56
CA PRO A 37 -9.03 -12.38 -14.26
C PRO A 37 -10.52 -12.03 -14.37
N GLN A 38 -11.29 -12.93 -14.99
CA GLN A 38 -12.75 -12.85 -15.01
C GLN A 38 -13.33 -13.03 -13.62
N GLU A 39 -12.72 -13.90 -12.82
CA GLU A 39 -13.14 -14.20 -11.47
C GLU A 39 -11.93 -14.50 -10.57
N ILE A 40 -11.98 -14.06 -9.33
CA ILE A 40 -11.03 -14.42 -8.29
C ILE A 40 -11.78 -15.25 -7.25
N ASN A 41 -11.36 -16.51 -7.07
CA ASN A 41 -11.90 -17.43 -6.08
C ASN A 41 -10.95 -17.55 -4.90
N VAL A 42 -11.34 -17.03 -3.74
CA VAL A 42 -10.59 -17.15 -2.49
C VAL A 42 -11.18 -18.30 -1.67
N ARG A 43 -10.34 -19.27 -1.29
CA ARG A 43 -10.76 -20.46 -0.50
C ARG A 43 -9.96 -20.56 0.78
N ALA A 44 -10.64 -20.87 1.89
CA ALA A 44 -9.97 -21.24 3.12
C ALA A 44 -9.42 -22.68 2.99
N VAL A 45 -8.11 -22.82 3.04
CA VAL A 45 -7.41 -24.12 2.96
C VAL A 45 -6.22 -24.14 3.91
N ASP A 46 -5.97 -25.30 4.54
CA ASP A 46 -4.77 -25.50 5.36
C ASP A 46 -3.50 -25.61 4.49
N ALA A 47 -2.32 -25.42 5.10
CA ALA A 47 -1.05 -25.41 4.40
C ALA A 47 -0.76 -26.72 3.65
N ALA A 48 -1.08 -27.89 4.23
CA ALA A 48 -0.82 -29.18 3.59
C ALA A 48 -1.68 -29.37 2.33
N THR A 49 -2.94 -28.97 2.41
CA THR A 49 -3.86 -28.97 1.26
C THR A 49 -3.41 -27.95 0.21
N ALA A 50 -3.01 -26.75 0.61
CA ALA A 50 -2.49 -25.73 -0.28
C ALA A 50 -1.24 -26.20 -1.03
N GLY A 51 -0.31 -26.87 -0.36
CA GLY A 51 0.89 -27.47 -0.98
C GLY A 51 0.54 -28.48 -2.08
N ARG A 52 -0.42 -29.37 -1.84
CA ARG A 52 -0.88 -30.32 -2.88
C ARG A 52 -1.55 -29.61 -4.06
N LEU A 53 -2.41 -28.62 -3.80
CA LEU A 53 -3.14 -27.89 -4.84
C LEU A 53 -2.22 -26.98 -5.68
N LEU A 54 -1.19 -26.38 -5.08
CA LEU A 54 -0.14 -25.66 -5.80
C LEU A 54 0.71 -26.62 -6.65
N GLY A 55 1.04 -27.79 -6.10
CA GLY A 55 1.80 -28.83 -6.82
C GLY A 55 1.09 -29.34 -8.08
N THR A 56 -0.24 -29.30 -8.12
CA THR A 56 -1.08 -29.66 -9.27
C THR A 56 -1.59 -28.45 -10.05
N SER A 57 -1.15 -27.25 -9.72
CA SER A 57 -1.60 -25.98 -10.31
C SER A 57 -3.14 -25.75 -10.31
N THR A 58 -3.84 -26.44 -9.40
CA THR A 58 -5.27 -26.23 -9.13
C THR A 58 -5.49 -24.96 -8.30
N LEU A 59 -4.46 -24.54 -7.57
CA LEU A 59 -4.37 -23.27 -6.85
C LEU A 59 -3.23 -22.47 -7.47
N GLN A 60 -3.48 -21.18 -7.78
CA GLN A 60 -2.47 -20.31 -8.39
C GLN A 60 -1.72 -19.48 -7.35
N ALA A 61 -2.36 -19.17 -6.20
CA ALA A 61 -1.74 -18.40 -5.14
C ALA A 61 -2.15 -18.91 -3.75
N TYR A 62 -1.27 -18.75 -2.77
CA TYR A 62 -1.58 -19.04 -1.36
C TYR A 62 -1.03 -17.93 -0.46
N LEU A 63 -1.84 -17.46 0.49
CA LEU A 63 -1.46 -16.42 1.45
C LEU A 63 -0.56 -16.95 2.57
N GLY A 64 0.46 -17.72 2.21
CA GLY A 64 1.41 -18.31 3.16
C GLY A 64 2.45 -19.16 2.45
N ASP A 65 3.32 -19.79 3.24
CA ASP A 65 4.31 -20.76 2.77
C ASP A 65 3.89 -22.20 3.14
N PRO A 66 3.30 -22.95 2.20
CA PRO A 66 2.88 -24.32 2.48
C PRO A 66 4.05 -25.33 2.42
N PHE A 67 5.24 -24.90 1.99
CA PHE A 67 6.45 -25.69 1.88
C PHE A 67 7.51 -25.31 2.93
N ALA A 68 7.11 -24.59 3.98
CA ALA A 68 8.00 -24.19 5.06
C ALA A 68 8.72 -25.43 5.66
N GLY A 69 10.06 -25.45 5.56
CA GLY A 69 10.90 -26.58 6.02
C GLY A 69 11.10 -27.71 5.01
N GLY A 70 10.60 -27.60 3.78
CA GLY A 70 10.77 -28.52 2.68
C GLY A 70 11.10 -27.86 1.34
N ALA A 71 11.28 -28.67 0.30
CA ALA A 71 11.47 -28.16 -1.07
C ALA A 71 10.12 -27.88 -1.73
N ALA A 72 9.94 -26.68 -2.27
CA ALA A 72 8.82 -26.38 -3.12
C ALA A 72 9.00 -26.99 -4.53
N PRO A 73 7.91 -27.34 -5.25
CA PRO A 73 7.99 -27.70 -6.66
C PRO A 73 8.67 -26.59 -7.48
N GLU A 74 9.35 -26.96 -8.57
CA GLU A 74 10.11 -26.01 -9.40
C GLU A 74 9.26 -24.85 -9.97
N HIS A 75 8.00 -25.12 -10.26
CA HIS A 75 7.04 -24.13 -10.76
C HIS A 75 6.39 -23.28 -9.66
N VAL A 76 6.80 -23.40 -8.41
CA VAL A 76 6.31 -22.58 -7.30
C VAL A 76 7.36 -21.54 -6.94
N VAL A 77 6.97 -20.27 -7.03
CA VAL A 77 7.77 -19.11 -6.62
C VAL A 77 7.10 -18.37 -5.45
N TYR A 78 7.81 -17.44 -4.84
CA TYR A 78 7.32 -16.70 -3.69
C TYR A 78 7.25 -15.20 -3.94
N ALA A 79 6.10 -14.61 -3.58
CA ALA A 79 6.03 -13.18 -3.28
C ALA A 79 6.54 -13.00 -1.84
N GLU A 80 7.60 -12.21 -1.70
CA GLU A 80 8.21 -11.93 -0.39
C GLU A 80 7.89 -10.51 0.05
N SER A 81 7.49 -10.36 1.31
CA SER A 81 7.24 -9.09 1.95
C SER A 81 7.77 -9.08 3.38
N LEU A 82 7.91 -7.87 3.92
CA LEU A 82 8.40 -7.68 5.28
C LEU A 82 7.45 -8.31 6.30
N GLY A 83 7.96 -9.27 7.05
CA GLY A 83 7.24 -9.94 8.13
C GLY A 83 7.42 -9.25 9.49
N PRO A 84 7.12 -9.96 10.58
CA PRO A 84 7.36 -9.51 11.94
C PRO A 84 8.78 -9.04 12.19
N ARG A 85 8.93 -8.00 13.03
CA ARG A 85 10.21 -7.57 13.59
C ARG A 85 10.59 -8.52 14.72
N VAL A 86 11.83 -8.97 14.73
CA VAL A 86 12.35 -9.80 15.81
C VAL A 86 13.08 -8.89 16.78
N VAL A 87 12.61 -8.84 18.02
CA VAL A 87 13.17 -7.96 19.05
C VAL A 87 13.49 -8.74 20.31
N LEU A 88 14.52 -8.25 21.01
CA LEU A 88 14.93 -8.74 22.32
C LEU A 88 14.60 -7.67 23.36
N THR A 89 13.71 -7.97 24.28
CA THR A 89 13.27 -7.06 25.35
C THR A 89 13.89 -7.51 26.68
N PHE A 90 14.70 -6.65 27.30
CA PHE A 90 15.37 -6.95 28.58
C PHE A 90 14.40 -6.88 29.76
N ASP A 91 14.57 -7.79 30.72
CA ASP A 91 13.85 -7.77 31.97
C ASP A 91 14.46 -6.71 32.88
N ARG A 92 13.66 -5.74 33.30
CA ARG A 92 14.09 -4.63 34.17
C ARG A 92 14.45 -5.04 35.59
N SER A 93 13.98 -6.19 36.05
CA SER A 93 14.27 -6.72 37.37
C SER A 93 15.68 -7.30 37.49
N THR A 94 16.32 -7.64 36.37
CA THR A 94 17.65 -8.25 36.34
C THR A 94 18.75 -7.20 36.63
N SER A 95 19.42 -7.32 37.76
CA SER A 95 20.43 -6.34 38.21
C SER A 95 21.64 -6.22 37.28
N ALA A 96 22.05 -7.31 36.62
CA ALA A 96 23.17 -7.37 35.67
C ALA A 96 22.98 -6.50 34.42
N PHE A 97 21.76 -6.18 34.07
CA PHE A 97 21.42 -5.44 32.85
C PHE A 97 20.68 -4.11 33.12
N ARG A 98 20.98 -3.47 34.26
CA ARG A 98 20.46 -2.12 34.58
C ARG A 98 21.06 -1.05 33.69
N ASP A 99 22.37 -1.20 33.39
CA ASP A 99 23.09 -0.26 32.53
C ASP A 99 22.83 -0.50 31.05
N ALA A 100 22.74 0.59 30.27
CA ALA A 100 22.52 0.55 28.84
C ALA A 100 23.69 -0.10 28.09
N ALA A 101 24.92 0.17 28.47
CA ALA A 101 26.10 -0.39 27.83
C ALA A 101 26.15 -1.92 28.01
N ALA A 102 25.84 -2.42 29.22
CA ALA A 102 25.75 -3.85 29.48
C ALA A 102 24.67 -4.54 28.64
N ARG A 103 23.47 -3.91 28.49
CA ARG A 103 22.40 -4.43 27.64
C ARG A 103 22.81 -4.46 26.16
N CYS A 104 23.41 -3.36 25.67
CA CYS A 104 23.84 -3.27 24.29
C CYS A 104 24.90 -4.32 23.94
N ALA A 105 25.90 -4.49 24.80
CA ALA A 105 26.97 -5.49 24.62
C ALA A 105 26.43 -6.93 24.67
N ALA A 106 25.56 -7.25 25.64
CA ALA A 106 24.95 -8.57 25.75
C ALA A 106 24.04 -8.89 24.53
N ALA A 107 23.32 -7.89 24.04
CA ALA A 107 22.53 -8.04 22.83
C ALA A 107 23.41 -8.26 21.59
N ALA A 108 24.58 -7.62 21.49
CA ALA A 108 25.53 -7.85 20.41
C ALA A 108 26.04 -9.30 20.44
N THR A 109 26.49 -9.78 21.60
CA THR A 109 26.92 -11.17 21.82
C THR A 109 25.83 -12.18 21.46
N PHE A 110 24.58 -11.90 21.84
CA PHE A 110 23.45 -12.76 21.46
C PHE A 110 23.23 -12.79 19.94
N ARG A 111 23.27 -11.64 19.26
CA ARG A 111 23.10 -11.53 17.81
C ARG A 111 24.18 -12.29 17.02
N LYS A 112 25.45 -12.24 17.46
CA LYS A 112 26.56 -12.99 16.84
C LYS A 112 26.29 -14.47 16.72
N ARG A 113 25.47 -15.05 17.59
CA ARG A 113 25.12 -16.47 17.61
C ARG A 113 23.97 -16.82 16.68
N LEU A 114 23.22 -15.84 16.21
CA LEU A 114 22.06 -16.07 15.33
C LEU A 114 22.51 -16.20 13.89
N THR A 115 21.80 -17.05 13.14
CA THR A 115 22.04 -17.29 11.72
C THR A 115 20.79 -16.90 10.94
N SER A 116 20.97 -16.17 9.84
CA SER A 116 19.89 -15.91 8.90
C SER A 116 19.43 -17.18 8.20
N SER A 117 18.15 -17.24 7.87
CA SER A 117 17.53 -18.34 7.12
C SER A 117 16.70 -17.76 5.96
N ALA A 118 16.03 -18.62 5.20
CA ALA A 118 15.19 -18.18 4.09
C ALA A 118 14.05 -17.22 4.51
N ASP A 119 13.59 -17.33 5.75
CA ASP A 119 12.48 -16.54 6.30
C ASP A 119 12.89 -15.61 7.44
N PHE A 120 14.18 -15.56 7.81
CA PHE A 120 14.69 -14.71 8.88
C PHE A 120 16.04 -14.08 8.51
N VAL A 121 16.12 -12.76 8.64
CA VAL A 121 17.34 -11.99 8.39
C VAL A 121 17.82 -11.33 9.69
N VAL A 122 19.04 -11.65 10.11
CA VAL A 122 19.70 -10.97 11.24
C VAL A 122 20.02 -9.54 10.81
N HIS A 123 19.45 -8.57 11.49
CA HIS A 123 19.60 -7.14 11.17
C HIS A 123 19.54 -6.31 12.46
N PRO A 124 20.67 -5.73 12.91
CA PRO A 124 20.76 -5.10 14.23
C PRO A 124 20.23 -3.66 14.28
N TYR A 125 19.45 -3.23 13.30
CA TYR A 125 18.90 -1.89 13.21
C TYR A 125 17.41 -1.93 12.87
N PRO A 126 16.55 -1.07 13.43
CA PRO A 126 15.11 -1.19 13.27
C PRO A 126 14.61 -0.83 11.87
N VAL A 127 15.32 0.04 11.12
CA VAL A 127 14.98 0.36 9.73
C VAL A 127 15.64 -0.67 8.83
N THR A 128 14.84 -1.39 8.05
CA THR A 128 15.26 -2.54 7.24
C THR A 128 15.28 -2.20 5.75
N PRO A 129 15.94 -2.99 4.90
CA PRO A 129 15.95 -2.82 3.45
C PRO A 129 14.58 -2.88 2.74
N TYR A 130 13.51 -3.17 3.49
CA TYR A 130 12.11 -3.17 3.01
C TYR A 130 11.38 -1.86 3.29
N HIS A 131 12.02 -0.92 4.00
CA HIS A 131 11.42 0.38 4.28
C HIS A 131 11.77 1.41 3.21
N ASP A 132 10.84 2.29 2.94
CA ASP A 132 10.95 3.30 1.90
C ASP A 132 12.06 4.33 2.16
N ASP A 133 12.38 4.55 3.44
CA ASP A 133 13.41 5.48 3.95
C ASP A 133 14.76 4.80 4.25
N TYR A 134 14.96 3.53 3.86
CA TYR A 134 16.18 2.78 4.20
C TYR A 134 17.47 3.46 3.75
N LEU A 135 17.49 4.11 2.58
CA LEU A 135 18.66 4.86 2.10
C LEU A 135 19.15 5.86 3.15
N PHE A 136 18.25 6.53 3.85
CA PHE A 136 18.57 7.55 4.86
C PHE A 136 19.03 6.98 6.20
N HIS A 137 19.09 5.65 6.31
CA HIS A 137 19.48 4.93 7.54
C HIS A 137 20.56 3.86 7.31
N VAL A 138 21.00 3.65 6.06
CA VAL A 138 21.89 2.52 5.73
C VAL A 138 23.24 2.62 6.42
N ASP A 139 23.82 3.81 6.52
CA ASP A 139 25.07 4.06 7.25
C ASP A 139 24.96 3.74 8.76
N LEU A 140 23.82 4.06 9.37
CA LEU A 140 23.51 3.72 10.76
C LEU A 140 23.31 2.20 10.94
N ALA A 141 22.68 1.54 9.96
CA ALA A 141 22.53 0.09 9.96
C ALA A 141 23.88 -0.63 9.80
N GLU A 142 24.77 -0.13 8.95
CA GLU A 142 26.15 -0.61 8.80
C GLU A 142 26.96 -0.41 10.06
N ALA A 143 26.88 0.79 10.67
CA ALA A 143 27.52 1.08 11.96
C ALA A 143 26.99 0.16 13.07
N ALA A 144 25.70 -0.13 13.11
CA ALA A 144 25.11 -1.06 14.08
C ALA A 144 25.62 -2.49 13.87
N ARG A 145 25.77 -2.94 12.61
CA ARG A 145 26.37 -4.25 12.27
C ARG A 145 27.82 -4.33 12.70
N ALA A 146 28.63 -3.31 12.41
CA ALA A 146 30.02 -3.25 12.79
C ALA A 146 30.23 -3.23 14.33
N ARG A 147 29.28 -2.69 15.10
CA ARG A 147 29.30 -2.78 16.57
C ARG A 147 29.01 -4.21 17.05
N VAL A 148 28.04 -4.91 16.47
CA VAL A 148 27.77 -6.32 16.79
C VAL A 148 29.04 -7.16 16.64
N ASP A 149 29.85 -6.92 15.61
CA ASP A 149 31.09 -7.68 15.38
C ASP A 149 32.17 -7.39 16.42
N ARG A 150 32.22 -6.19 17.00
CA ARG A 150 33.25 -5.74 17.98
C ARG A 150 32.88 -5.96 19.43
N ASP A 151 31.58 -5.75 19.75
CA ASP A 151 31.14 -5.75 21.14
C ASP A 151 31.00 -7.17 21.67
N ASP A 152 31.58 -7.42 22.88
CA ASP A 152 31.40 -8.63 23.64
C ASP A 152 30.78 -8.33 25.01
N GLY A 153 29.68 -8.97 25.31
CA GLY A 153 28.94 -8.83 26.55
C GLY A 153 28.68 -10.16 27.25
N ALA A 154 28.09 -10.09 28.41
CA ALA A 154 27.71 -11.26 29.18
C ALA A 154 26.66 -12.10 28.38
N PRO A 155 26.72 -13.44 28.47
CA PRO A 155 25.75 -14.31 27.86
C PRO A 155 24.38 -14.12 28.50
N LEU A 156 23.32 -14.17 27.65
CA LEU A 156 21.94 -13.96 28.06
C LEU A 156 21.19 -15.28 28.26
N ARG A 157 20.41 -15.35 29.33
CA ARG A 157 19.34 -16.35 29.48
C ARG A 157 18.09 -15.79 28.82
N VAL A 158 17.73 -16.34 27.68
CA VAL A 158 16.64 -15.83 26.83
C VAL A 158 15.44 -16.75 26.90
N LYS A 159 14.26 -16.21 27.23
CA LYS A 159 12.98 -16.86 26.99
C LYS A 159 12.37 -16.38 25.67
N THR A 160 11.44 -17.13 25.11
CA THR A 160 10.78 -16.79 23.87
C THR A 160 9.30 -16.56 24.09
N ALA A 161 8.71 -15.66 23.30
CA ALA A 161 7.27 -15.48 23.20
C ALA A 161 6.78 -15.86 21.80
N GLY A 162 5.59 -16.48 21.73
CA GLY A 162 4.98 -16.87 20.48
C GLY A 162 5.84 -17.86 19.67
N ARG A 163 6.03 -17.56 18.39
CA ARG A 163 6.75 -18.40 17.43
C ARG A 163 8.27 -18.19 17.41
N ALA A 164 8.80 -17.24 18.20
CA ALA A 164 10.21 -16.85 18.17
C ALA A 164 11.17 -17.98 18.54
N ALA A 165 10.71 -19.03 19.24
CA ALA A 165 11.55 -20.21 19.58
C ALA A 165 12.19 -20.88 18.34
N ARG A 166 11.51 -20.88 17.19
CA ARG A 166 12.02 -21.45 15.93
C ARG A 166 13.29 -20.76 15.43
N LEU A 167 13.47 -19.49 15.77
CA LEU A 167 14.61 -18.69 15.32
C LEU A 167 15.91 -19.03 16.09
N LEU A 168 15.79 -19.65 17.24
CA LEU A 168 16.92 -20.06 18.10
C LEU A 168 17.46 -21.44 17.76
N ALA A 169 16.64 -22.31 17.20
CA ALA A 169 17.01 -23.70 16.92
C ALA A 169 18.22 -23.85 15.96
N PRO A 170 18.31 -23.09 14.83
CA PRO A 170 19.47 -23.17 13.93
C PRO A 170 20.79 -22.75 14.60
N ALA A 171 20.72 -21.89 15.60
CA ALA A 171 21.89 -21.42 16.39
C ALA A 171 22.23 -22.33 17.58
N GLY A 172 21.50 -23.41 17.79
CA GLY A 172 21.67 -24.29 18.94
C GLY A 172 21.36 -23.63 20.29
N ILE A 173 20.61 -22.53 20.31
CA ILE A 173 20.26 -21.79 21.52
C ILE A 173 18.96 -22.38 22.08
N LYS A 174 19.02 -22.85 23.33
CA LYS A 174 17.85 -23.35 24.05
C LYS A 174 17.20 -22.22 24.85
N PRO A 175 15.92 -21.90 24.63
CA PRO A 175 15.24 -20.92 25.45
C PRO A 175 15.09 -21.43 26.90
N VAL A 176 15.20 -20.53 27.88
CA VAL A 176 14.99 -20.87 29.28
C VAL A 176 13.49 -20.84 29.65
N VAL A 177 13.11 -21.67 30.62
CA VAL A 177 11.78 -21.64 31.22
C VAL A 177 11.87 -20.95 32.57
N GLY A 178 11.01 -19.99 32.86
CA GLY A 178 11.02 -19.23 34.11
C GLY A 178 11.81 -17.91 34.03
N ALA A 179 12.68 -17.66 35.04
CA ALA A 179 13.44 -16.43 35.11
C ALA A 179 14.43 -16.30 33.95
N ALA A 180 14.35 -15.20 33.23
CA ALA A 180 15.17 -14.87 32.08
C ALA A 180 15.69 -13.44 32.16
N ASP A 181 16.80 -13.18 31.49
CA ASP A 181 17.39 -11.83 31.41
C ASP A 181 16.71 -11.00 30.32
N ALA A 182 16.22 -11.68 29.30
CA ALA A 182 15.51 -11.04 28.20
C ALA A 182 14.49 -11.98 27.54
N THR A 183 13.55 -11.39 26.82
CA THR A 183 12.52 -12.11 26.01
C THR A 183 12.75 -11.83 24.55
N LEU A 184 12.87 -12.88 23.72
CA LEU A 184 12.85 -12.79 22.28
C LEU A 184 11.41 -12.93 21.78
N GLU A 185 10.95 -11.98 20.98
CA GLU A 185 9.58 -11.96 20.46
C GLU A 185 9.52 -11.49 19.01
N GLU A 186 8.50 -11.94 18.31
CA GLU A 186 8.11 -11.43 16.99
C GLU A 186 7.01 -10.38 17.15
N VAL A 187 7.26 -9.17 16.64
CA VAL A 187 6.30 -8.04 16.64
C VAL A 187 5.75 -7.88 15.23
N ASP A 188 4.53 -8.32 15.03
CA ASP A 188 3.85 -8.14 13.74
C ASP A 188 3.19 -6.76 13.69
N LEU A 189 3.57 -5.97 12.68
CA LEU A 189 3.01 -4.66 12.40
C LEU A 189 1.95 -4.68 11.28
N MET A 190 1.56 -5.87 10.78
CA MET A 190 0.60 -5.97 9.70
C MET A 190 -0.73 -5.29 10.05
N ALA A 191 -1.26 -5.54 11.24
CA ALA A 191 -2.54 -4.96 11.65
C ALA A 191 -2.51 -3.41 11.65
N PRO A 192 -1.57 -2.74 12.34
CA PRO A 192 -1.49 -1.28 12.30
C PRO A 192 -1.12 -0.70 10.94
N LEU A 193 -0.33 -1.40 10.11
CA LEU A 193 0.04 -0.91 8.77
C LEU A 193 -1.10 -1.04 7.75
N ALA A 194 -1.92 -2.07 7.88
CA ALA A 194 -3.08 -2.30 7.02
C ALA A 194 -4.36 -1.64 7.54
N ASP A 195 -4.31 -0.99 8.71
CA ASP A 195 -5.43 -0.25 9.27
C ASP A 195 -5.71 1.00 8.43
N ARG A 196 -6.98 1.35 8.30
CA ARG A 196 -7.41 2.58 7.62
C ARG A 196 -7.00 3.85 8.36
N SER A 197 -6.61 3.73 9.63
CA SER A 197 -6.04 4.81 10.43
C SER A 197 -4.53 4.98 10.25
N ALA A 198 -3.88 4.12 9.47
CA ALA A 198 -2.46 4.20 9.22
C ALA A 198 -2.11 5.55 8.55
N PRO A 199 -1.20 6.34 9.15
CA PRO A 199 -0.82 7.61 8.56
C PRO A 199 -0.03 7.41 7.26
N PRO A 200 0.07 8.42 6.39
CA PRO A 200 0.79 8.32 5.12
C PRO A 200 2.23 7.81 5.25
N TRP A 201 2.91 8.13 6.34
CA TRP A 201 4.29 7.70 6.63
C TRP A 201 4.40 6.35 7.35
N SER A 202 3.30 5.58 7.46
CA SER A 202 3.28 4.27 8.17
C SER A 202 4.28 3.25 7.62
N ARG A 203 4.66 3.37 6.35
CA ARG A 203 5.60 2.48 5.67
C ARG A 203 7.07 2.85 5.90
N GLU A 204 7.34 4.01 6.46
CA GLU A 204 8.70 4.47 6.77
C GLU A 204 9.24 3.78 8.02
N GLY A 205 10.52 3.42 7.99
CA GLY A 205 11.16 2.66 9.05
C GLY A 205 11.30 3.43 10.35
N TRP A 206 11.49 4.76 10.30
CA TRP A 206 11.53 5.60 11.49
C TRP A 206 10.22 5.52 12.31
N TYR A 207 9.07 5.49 11.60
CA TYR A 207 7.76 5.38 12.25
C TYR A 207 7.55 4.00 12.87
N GLN A 208 7.91 2.95 12.13
CA GLN A 208 7.82 1.58 12.65
C GLN A 208 8.78 1.34 13.81
N ALA A 209 9.98 1.94 13.77
CA ALA A 209 10.90 1.93 14.90
C ALA A 209 10.28 2.62 16.13
N TYR A 210 9.63 3.77 15.95
CA TYR A 210 8.92 4.44 17.03
C TYR A 210 7.81 3.56 17.62
N LEU A 211 6.97 2.95 16.79
CA LEU A 211 5.90 2.04 17.25
C LEU A 211 6.43 0.87 18.07
N VAL A 212 7.56 0.30 17.66
CA VAL A 212 8.14 -0.89 18.33
C VAL A 212 8.86 -0.52 19.61
N HIS A 213 9.60 0.58 19.65
CA HIS A 213 10.60 0.84 20.70
C HIS A 213 10.18 1.94 21.69
N ALA A 214 9.33 2.91 21.32
CA ALA A 214 9.08 4.11 22.15
C ALA A 214 8.55 3.79 23.54
N SER A 215 7.63 2.81 23.66
CA SER A 215 7.05 2.42 24.95
C SER A 215 8.05 1.76 25.91
N SER A 216 9.17 1.27 25.41
CA SER A 216 10.22 0.62 26.22
C SER A 216 11.26 1.58 26.79
N VAL A 217 11.35 2.81 26.26
CA VAL A 217 12.32 3.82 26.72
C VAL A 217 12.08 4.16 28.19
N THR A 218 13.09 3.92 29.04
CA THR A 218 12.98 4.12 30.50
C THR A 218 13.47 5.48 30.95
N ASP A 219 14.50 6.03 30.28
CA ASP A 219 15.03 7.37 30.58
C ASP A 219 13.95 8.45 30.26
N PRO A 220 13.49 9.21 31.29
CA PRO A 220 12.44 10.22 31.08
C PRO A 220 12.86 11.36 30.14
N SER A 221 14.16 11.69 30.08
CA SER A 221 14.67 12.73 29.20
C SER A 221 14.66 12.27 27.73
N ALA A 222 15.11 11.04 27.49
CA ALA A 222 15.06 10.42 26.17
C ALA A 222 13.63 10.23 25.66
N ARG A 223 12.71 9.83 26.54
CA ARG A 223 11.30 9.67 26.22
C ARG A 223 10.69 10.99 25.76
N ARG A 224 10.84 12.06 26.56
CA ARG A 224 10.34 13.40 26.18
C ARG A 224 10.94 13.88 24.87
N ALA A 225 12.26 13.73 24.70
CA ALA A 225 12.93 14.13 23.47
C ALA A 225 12.43 13.33 22.24
N ALA A 226 12.08 12.05 22.40
CA ALA A 226 11.50 11.23 21.35
C ALA A 226 10.05 11.66 21.02
N GLU A 227 9.24 11.94 22.04
CA GLU A 227 7.87 12.46 21.89
C GLU A 227 7.86 13.83 21.19
N GLU A 228 8.77 14.73 21.56
CA GLU A 228 8.95 16.05 20.92
C GLU A 228 9.38 15.90 19.45
N ALA A 229 10.37 15.02 19.18
CA ALA A 229 10.82 14.78 17.81
C ALA A 229 9.72 14.18 16.95
N TYR A 230 8.95 13.24 17.49
CA TYR A 230 7.78 12.67 16.83
C TYR A 230 6.71 13.74 16.54
N ALA A 231 6.37 14.54 17.52
CA ALA A 231 5.38 15.62 17.36
C ALA A 231 5.79 16.61 16.27
N LYS A 232 7.06 17.07 16.27
CA LYS A 232 7.61 17.95 15.22
C LYS A 232 7.53 17.32 13.83
N ARG A 233 7.93 16.02 13.72
CA ARG A 233 7.88 15.32 12.43
C ARG A 233 6.45 15.24 11.89
N VAL A 234 5.52 14.85 12.73
CA VAL A 234 4.10 14.72 12.37
C VAL A 234 3.49 16.08 12.08
N ALA A 235 3.86 17.12 12.82
CA ALA A 235 3.37 18.49 12.61
C ALA A 235 3.96 19.17 11.36
N GLY A 236 4.98 18.60 10.69
CA GLY A 236 5.67 19.23 9.59
C GLY A 236 6.53 20.41 10.00
N GLU A 237 7.02 20.42 11.26
CA GLU A 237 7.83 21.50 11.83
C GLU A 237 9.33 21.30 11.50
N TYR A 238 9.65 21.40 10.22
CA TYR A 238 11.02 21.35 9.67
C TYR A 238 11.10 22.18 8.38
N ALA A 239 12.29 22.72 8.09
CA ALA A 239 12.49 23.63 6.96
C ALA A 239 12.61 22.91 5.60
N GLY A 240 12.89 21.60 5.58
CA GLY A 240 13.06 20.85 4.33
C GLY A 240 13.49 19.40 4.54
N PRO A 241 13.78 18.68 3.44
CA PRO A 241 14.04 17.25 3.50
C PRO A 241 15.28 16.87 4.34
N VAL A 242 16.31 17.71 4.38
CA VAL A 242 17.50 17.47 5.18
C VAL A 242 17.20 17.48 6.68
N GLU A 243 16.50 18.53 7.15
CA GLU A 243 16.12 18.64 8.57
C GLU A 243 15.13 17.53 8.95
N ARG A 244 14.18 17.20 8.08
CA ARG A 244 13.26 16.10 8.27
C ARG A 244 13.99 14.78 8.49
N ILE A 245 14.92 14.43 7.62
CA ILE A 245 15.65 13.17 7.68
C ILE A 245 16.53 13.13 8.95
N ASN A 246 17.21 14.23 9.29
CA ASN A 246 17.99 14.31 10.54
C ASN A 246 17.09 14.15 11.77
N LEU A 247 15.87 14.69 11.75
CA LEU A 247 14.88 14.52 12.82
C LEU A 247 14.45 13.05 12.95
N GLU A 248 14.17 12.38 11.83
CA GLU A 248 13.81 10.94 11.77
C GLU A 248 14.95 10.06 12.28
N ARG A 249 16.19 10.29 11.83
CA ARG A 249 17.41 9.60 12.31
C ARG A 249 17.62 9.79 13.82
N ARG A 250 17.46 11.01 14.31
CA ARG A 250 17.52 11.35 15.73
C ARG A 250 16.45 10.61 16.52
N LEU A 251 15.21 10.56 16.03
CA LEU A 251 14.10 9.86 16.68
C LEU A 251 14.41 8.37 16.84
N VAL A 252 14.87 7.69 15.78
CA VAL A 252 15.29 6.29 15.85
C VAL A 252 16.41 6.09 16.87
N GLY A 253 17.41 6.98 16.89
CA GLY A 253 18.48 6.95 17.89
C GLY A 253 17.97 7.10 19.33
N LEU A 254 17.04 8.01 19.58
CA LEU A 254 16.46 8.24 20.91
C LEU A 254 15.70 7.02 21.44
N VAL A 255 14.94 6.33 20.60
CA VAL A 255 14.13 5.17 21.04
C VAL A 255 14.92 3.87 21.13
N THR A 256 16.16 3.82 20.61
CA THR A 256 16.99 2.59 20.60
C THR A 256 18.23 2.65 21.48
N ARG A 257 18.72 3.85 21.85
CA ARG A 257 20.03 4.03 22.54
C ARG A 257 20.12 3.34 23.90
N GLY A 258 19.01 3.14 24.60
CA GLY A 258 18.98 2.52 25.92
C GLY A 258 19.07 0.99 25.89
N CYS A 259 18.93 0.39 24.72
CA CYS A 259 18.90 -1.06 24.54
C CYS A 259 17.90 -1.80 25.45
N GLU A 260 16.84 -1.15 25.91
CA GLU A 260 15.76 -1.80 26.68
C GLU A 260 15.01 -2.81 25.80
N ARG A 261 14.78 -2.43 24.56
CA ARG A 261 14.25 -3.27 23.50
C ARG A 261 15.14 -3.13 22.26
N VAL A 262 15.64 -4.23 21.76
CA VAL A 262 16.72 -4.23 20.76
C VAL A 262 16.24 -4.94 19.50
N ALA A 263 16.42 -4.33 18.33
CA ALA A 263 16.19 -5.00 17.06
C ALA A 263 17.20 -6.13 16.87
N VAL A 264 16.74 -7.34 16.62
CA VAL A 264 17.58 -8.51 16.34
C VAL A 264 17.58 -8.81 14.85
N GLY A 265 16.46 -8.62 14.20
CA GLY A 265 16.27 -8.85 12.79
C GLY A 265 14.81 -8.71 12.40
N TYR A 266 14.48 -9.26 11.24
CA TYR A 266 13.12 -9.32 10.74
C TYR A 266 12.88 -10.65 10.03
N THR A 267 11.63 -11.08 10.00
CA THR A 267 11.23 -12.24 9.21
C THR A 267 10.72 -11.80 7.84
N LEU A 268 10.67 -12.72 6.90
CA LEU A 268 10.03 -12.55 5.60
C LEU A 268 8.69 -13.28 5.61
N ARG A 269 7.66 -12.59 5.16
CA ARG A 269 6.38 -13.23 4.85
C ARG A 269 6.46 -13.72 3.42
N ARG A 270 6.40 -15.04 3.26
CA ARG A 270 6.46 -15.72 1.96
C ARG A 270 5.06 -16.19 1.59
N GLN A 271 4.62 -15.86 0.40
CA GLN A 271 3.33 -16.23 -0.14
C GLN A 271 3.53 -16.95 -1.47
N ALA A 272 3.09 -18.20 -1.56
CA ALA A 272 3.41 -19.09 -2.66
C ALA A 272 2.53 -18.84 -3.89
N LEU A 273 3.13 -18.95 -5.07
CA LEU A 273 2.51 -18.72 -6.38
C LEU A 273 2.92 -19.84 -7.35
N SER A 274 1.97 -20.40 -8.07
CA SER A 274 2.25 -21.30 -9.18
C SER A 274 2.53 -20.47 -10.44
N VAL A 275 3.70 -20.68 -11.04
CA VAL A 275 4.08 -20.14 -12.37
C VAL A 275 4.14 -21.25 -13.41
N GLU A 276 3.39 -22.33 -13.21
CA GLU A 276 3.28 -23.42 -14.15
C GLU A 276 2.89 -22.92 -15.55
N TYR A 277 3.37 -23.60 -16.60
CA TYR A 277 3.29 -23.11 -17.98
C TYR A 277 1.85 -22.93 -18.48
N ALA A 278 0.96 -23.86 -18.17
CA ALA A 278 -0.42 -23.82 -18.67
C ALA A 278 -1.33 -22.97 -17.77
N ASN A 279 -1.35 -23.24 -16.46
CA ASN A 279 -2.35 -22.70 -15.53
C ASN A 279 -1.78 -21.72 -14.49
N GLY A 280 -0.49 -21.37 -14.59
CA GLY A 280 0.17 -20.50 -13.62
C GLY A 280 -0.13 -19.02 -13.84
N VAL A 281 0.35 -18.18 -12.92
CA VAL A 281 0.35 -16.74 -13.06
C VAL A 281 1.52 -16.28 -13.91
N GLU A 282 1.31 -15.26 -14.72
CA GLU A 282 2.34 -14.62 -15.53
C GLU A 282 2.82 -13.32 -14.88
N ASN A 283 1.90 -12.41 -14.66
CA ASN A 283 2.17 -11.13 -14.03
C ASN A 283 1.70 -11.14 -12.59
N ILE A 284 2.48 -10.56 -11.70
CA ILE A 284 2.10 -10.41 -10.31
C ILE A 284 2.75 -9.18 -9.69
N GLY A 285 1.92 -8.25 -9.27
CA GLY A 285 2.33 -7.17 -8.39
C GLY A 285 1.98 -7.51 -6.96
N HIS A 286 2.92 -7.32 -6.07
CA HIS A 286 2.71 -7.45 -4.62
C HIS A 286 3.38 -6.29 -3.89
N ASP A 287 2.93 -6.04 -2.70
CA ASP A 287 3.45 -4.99 -1.86
C ASP A 287 4.59 -5.51 -0.98
N ALA A 288 5.67 -4.75 -0.86
CA ALA A 288 6.86 -5.15 -0.11
C ALA A 288 6.63 -5.27 1.41
N GLN A 289 5.53 -4.72 1.95
CA GLN A 289 5.25 -4.76 3.39
C GLN A 289 3.97 -5.53 3.74
N VAL A 290 2.97 -5.58 2.85
CA VAL A 290 1.71 -6.29 3.11
C VAL A 290 1.46 -7.48 2.16
N GLY A 291 2.33 -7.70 1.19
CA GLY A 291 2.27 -8.86 0.30
C GLY A 291 1.08 -8.84 -0.67
N LEU A 292 0.48 -10.00 -0.88
CA LEU A 292 -0.65 -10.20 -1.79
C LEU A 292 -1.97 -9.59 -1.27
N ALA A 293 -2.10 -9.32 0.03
CA ALA A 293 -3.27 -8.65 0.60
C ALA A 293 -3.26 -7.13 0.34
N SER A 294 -2.76 -6.71 -0.81
CA SER A 294 -2.60 -5.32 -1.25
C SER A 294 -3.48 -5.01 -2.45
N ALA A 295 -3.81 -3.73 -2.64
CA ALA A 295 -4.63 -3.30 -3.78
C ALA A 295 -3.96 -3.52 -5.15
N ILE A 296 -2.62 -3.63 -5.19
CA ILE A 296 -1.88 -3.84 -6.45
C ILE A 296 -2.03 -5.26 -6.98
N PHE A 297 -2.19 -6.28 -6.11
CA PHE A 297 -2.28 -7.68 -6.54
C PHE A 297 -3.46 -7.94 -7.48
N PRO A 298 -4.73 -7.69 -7.12
CA PRO A 298 -5.87 -7.97 -8.01
C PRO A 298 -5.88 -7.10 -9.27
N ARG A 299 -5.07 -6.03 -9.31
CA ARG A 299 -4.96 -5.11 -10.46
C ARG A 299 -3.84 -5.47 -11.43
N THR A 300 -2.94 -6.39 -11.05
CA THR A 300 -1.77 -6.77 -11.84
C THR A 300 -1.75 -8.24 -12.21
N VAL A 301 -2.38 -9.09 -11.42
CA VAL A 301 -2.33 -10.55 -11.63
C VAL A 301 -2.93 -10.93 -12.98
N LYS A 302 -2.17 -11.73 -13.75
CA LYS A 302 -2.55 -12.25 -15.06
C LYS A 302 -2.26 -13.74 -15.11
N LEU A 303 -3.23 -14.53 -15.55
CA LEU A 303 -3.02 -15.95 -15.83
C LEU A 303 -2.34 -16.13 -17.18
N LYS A 304 -1.49 -17.13 -17.31
CA LYS A 304 -0.81 -17.48 -18.56
C LYS A 304 -1.78 -17.95 -19.63
N ASP A 305 -2.80 -18.70 -19.22
CA ASP A 305 -3.87 -19.15 -20.09
C ASP A 305 -5.17 -18.40 -19.76
N PHE A 306 -5.93 -18.01 -20.78
CA PHE A 306 -7.19 -17.27 -20.66
C PHE A 306 -7.12 -16.07 -19.72
N PRO A 307 -6.21 -15.10 -19.91
CA PRO A 307 -6.02 -14.00 -18.96
C PRO A 307 -7.31 -13.21 -18.71
N TRP A 308 -8.14 -12.97 -19.72
CA TRP A 308 -9.38 -12.21 -19.64
C TRP A 308 -10.60 -13.01 -19.18
N ASN A 309 -10.60 -14.31 -19.35
CA ASN A 309 -11.73 -15.19 -19.01
C ASN A 309 -11.32 -16.24 -17.98
N GLY A 310 -10.11 -16.15 -17.45
CA GLY A 310 -9.57 -17.10 -16.50
C GLY A 310 -10.12 -16.89 -15.09
N TRP A 311 -10.07 -17.98 -14.31
CA TRP A 311 -10.46 -18.02 -12.91
C TRP A 311 -9.19 -18.18 -12.05
N LEU A 312 -8.89 -17.14 -11.30
CA LEU A 312 -7.76 -17.16 -10.36
C LEU A 312 -8.21 -17.83 -9.05
N ALA A 313 -7.61 -18.95 -8.71
CA ALA A 313 -7.82 -19.61 -7.43
C ALA A 313 -6.75 -19.21 -6.42
N VAL A 314 -7.19 -18.60 -5.30
CA VAL A 314 -6.34 -18.16 -4.19
C VAL A 314 -6.71 -18.93 -2.92
N GLY A 315 -5.72 -19.55 -2.28
CA GLY A 315 -5.88 -20.17 -0.97
C GLY A 315 -5.54 -19.19 0.16
N ALA A 316 -6.31 -19.23 1.23
CA ALA A 316 -6.05 -18.49 2.45
C ALA A 316 -5.96 -19.46 3.65
N PRO A 317 -5.06 -19.22 4.63
CA PRO A 317 -4.89 -20.12 5.77
C PRO A 317 -6.09 -20.16 6.71
N GLY A 318 -7.02 -19.22 6.60
CA GLY A 318 -8.18 -19.13 7.45
C GLY A 318 -9.41 -18.55 6.74
N ARG A 319 -10.57 -18.79 7.33
CA ARG A 319 -11.83 -18.17 6.91
C ARG A 319 -11.82 -16.67 7.26
N PRO A 320 -12.49 -15.81 6.50
CA PRO A 320 -12.67 -14.41 6.89
C PRO A 320 -13.51 -14.34 8.17
N ALA A 321 -12.89 -13.88 9.24
CA ALA A 321 -13.49 -13.77 10.59
C ALA A 321 -14.10 -12.39 10.84
N ALA A 322 -13.46 -11.32 10.36
CA ALA A 322 -13.94 -9.95 10.51
C ALA A 322 -15.25 -9.71 9.76
N ALA A 323 -16.10 -8.82 10.27
CA ALA A 323 -17.32 -8.42 9.58
C ALA A 323 -17.04 -7.76 8.22
N TRP A 324 -17.95 -7.92 7.27
CA TRP A 324 -17.83 -7.36 5.93
C TRP A 324 -18.58 -6.02 5.84
N ASN A 325 -17.96 -4.99 6.34
CA ASN A 325 -18.41 -3.61 6.16
C ASN A 325 -17.27 -2.68 5.75
N PRO A 326 -17.55 -1.64 4.94
CA PRO A 326 -16.53 -0.75 4.38
C PRO A 326 -15.95 0.24 5.39
N VAL A 327 -16.48 0.35 6.60
CA VAL A 327 -16.04 1.35 7.61
C VAL A 327 -14.93 0.80 8.49
N ALA A 328 -15.16 -0.32 9.17
CA ALA A 328 -14.22 -0.90 10.13
C ALA A 328 -14.14 -2.44 10.03
N GLY A 329 -14.62 -3.03 8.95
CA GLY A 329 -14.55 -4.46 8.66
C GLY A 329 -13.36 -4.85 7.78
N PHE A 330 -13.32 -6.11 7.33
CA PHE A 330 -12.25 -6.69 6.50
C PHE A 330 -10.86 -6.61 7.13
N THR A 331 -10.76 -6.75 8.44
CA THR A 331 -9.51 -6.53 9.19
C THR A 331 -8.60 -7.77 9.26
N ASP A 332 -9.11 -8.97 9.01
CA ASP A 332 -8.29 -10.18 8.88
C ASP A 332 -7.59 -10.27 7.50
N GLU A 333 -6.62 -11.16 7.35
CA GLU A 333 -5.80 -11.27 6.14
C GLU A 333 -6.63 -11.62 4.89
N THR A 334 -7.56 -12.57 5.01
CA THR A 334 -8.48 -12.95 3.93
C THR A 334 -9.43 -11.81 3.59
N GLY A 335 -9.97 -11.14 4.62
CA GLY A 335 -10.81 -9.96 4.45
C GLY A 335 -10.10 -8.82 3.75
N ARG A 336 -8.83 -8.55 4.07
CA ARG A 336 -8.02 -7.53 3.38
C ARG A 336 -7.83 -7.84 1.90
N LEU A 337 -7.55 -9.11 1.53
CA LEU A 337 -7.46 -9.51 0.13
C LEU A 337 -8.79 -9.29 -0.61
N VAL A 338 -9.90 -9.71 0.00
CA VAL A 338 -11.24 -9.50 -0.55
C VAL A 338 -11.52 -8.01 -0.73
N TRP A 339 -11.21 -7.19 0.28
CA TRP A 339 -11.40 -5.73 0.20
C TRP A 339 -10.47 -5.07 -0.83
N ALA A 340 -9.25 -5.57 -1.02
CA ALA A 340 -8.33 -5.07 -2.04
C ALA A 340 -8.89 -5.17 -3.48
N ALA A 341 -9.79 -6.12 -3.72
CA ALA A 341 -10.48 -6.30 -4.99
C ALA A 341 -11.83 -5.55 -5.05
N LEU A 342 -12.61 -5.56 -3.95
CA LEU A 342 -13.94 -4.93 -3.88
C LEU A 342 -13.87 -3.42 -3.65
N GLY A 343 -12.96 -2.99 -2.77
CA GLY A 343 -12.71 -1.59 -2.47
C GLY A 343 -11.91 -0.93 -3.59
N ASP A 344 -11.99 0.38 -3.63
CA ASP A 344 -11.23 1.16 -4.59
C ASP A 344 -10.64 2.37 -3.87
N PRO A 345 -9.41 2.26 -3.35
CA PRO A 345 -8.81 3.34 -2.59
C PRO A 345 -8.55 4.56 -3.48
N ALA A 346 -8.58 5.75 -2.88
CA ALA A 346 -8.21 7.00 -3.55
C ALA A 346 -6.82 6.91 -4.19
N LEU A 347 -5.86 6.51 -3.36
CA LEU A 347 -4.45 6.33 -3.69
C LEU A 347 -4.02 4.93 -3.25
N ILE A 348 -3.04 4.38 -3.93
CA ILE A 348 -2.40 3.10 -3.55
C ILE A 348 -0.99 3.41 -3.05
N PRO A 349 -0.55 2.88 -1.89
CA PRO A 349 0.85 2.97 -1.50
C PRO A 349 1.75 2.41 -2.60
N ALA A 350 2.86 3.08 -2.90
CA ALA A 350 3.82 2.57 -3.87
C ALA A 350 4.30 1.18 -3.40
N PRO A 351 4.14 0.10 -4.19
CA PRO A 351 4.26 -1.25 -3.66
C PRO A 351 5.68 -1.63 -3.23
N ARG A 352 6.70 -0.92 -3.74
CA ARG A 352 8.12 -1.19 -3.46
C ARG A 352 8.94 0.09 -3.33
N GLY A 353 8.33 1.20 -2.98
CA GLY A 353 9.02 2.50 -2.92
C GLY A 353 8.24 3.53 -2.15
N GLU A 354 8.70 4.77 -2.25
CA GLU A 354 8.14 5.89 -1.52
C GLU A 354 6.82 6.40 -2.11
N GLY A 355 5.97 6.86 -1.20
CA GLY A 355 4.82 7.70 -1.50
C GLY A 355 3.60 6.94 -1.99
N TRP A 356 2.76 7.65 -2.74
CA TRP A 356 1.41 7.26 -3.06
C TRP A 356 1.16 7.34 -4.56
N LEU A 357 0.58 6.30 -5.12
CA LEU A 357 0.22 6.22 -6.53
C LEU A 357 -1.22 6.65 -6.73
N PRO A 358 -1.50 7.52 -7.71
CA PRO A 358 -2.86 7.86 -8.11
C PRO A 358 -3.63 6.59 -8.52
N ASN A 359 -4.83 6.39 -7.94
CA ASN A 359 -5.75 5.35 -8.36
C ASN A 359 -7.06 5.97 -8.86
N ARG A 360 -7.93 6.38 -7.95
CA ARG A 360 -9.18 7.07 -8.31
C ARG A 360 -9.09 8.58 -8.13
N VAL A 361 -8.08 9.02 -7.42
CA VAL A 361 -7.80 10.42 -7.13
C VAL A 361 -6.38 10.72 -7.57
N GLU A 362 -6.22 11.71 -8.45
CA GLU A 362 -4.95 12.13 -9.02
C GLU A 362 -4.61 13.54 -8.51
N PRO A 363 -3.58 13.70 -7.67
CA PRO A 363 -3.11 15.03 -7.28
C PRO A 363 -2.43 15.69 -8.49
N THR A 364 -2.96 16.83 -8.92
CA THR A 364 -2.42 17.61 -10.05
C THR A 364 -1.48 18.71 -9.62
N SER A 365 -1.66 19.21 -8.39
CA SER A 365 -0.71 20.11 -7.76
C SER A 365 -0.72 19.98 -6.25
N VAL A 366 0.47 20.17 -5.66
CA VAL A 366 0.68 20.23 -4.21
C VAL A 366 1.47 21.51 -3.93
N ASP A 367 0.84 22.46 -3.23
CA ASP A 367 1.46 23.70 -2.77
C ASP A 367 1.58 23.65 -1.25
N VAL A 368 2.79 23.72 -0.72
CA VAL A 368 3.07 23.69 0.72
C VAL A 368 3.78 24.98 1.10
N LYS A 369 3.06 25.88 1.69
CA LYS A 369 3.55 27.13 2.26
C LYS A 369 2.57 27.65 3.30
N ARG A 370 3.06 28.39 4.28
CA ARG A 370 2.19 29.06 5.26
C ARG A 370 1.41 30.21 4.59
N GLY A 371 0.18 30.41 5.05
CA GLY A 371 -0.64 31.55 4.64
C GLY A 371 -1.30 31.41 3.27
N ILE A 372 -1.66 30.18 2.86
CA ILE A 372 -2.51 29.96 1.69
C ILE A 372 -3.94 30.35 2.05
N ASP A 373 -4.53 31.28 1.34
CA ASP A 373 -5.92 31.70 1.55
C ASP A 373 -6.88 30.55 1.18
N VAL A 374 -7.78 30.22 2.10
CA VAL A 374 -8.86 29.26 1.87
C VAL A 374 -10.06 30.03 1.32
N PRO A 375 -10.59 29.67 0.13
CA PRO A 375 -11.78 30.34 -0.41
C PRO A 375 -12.96 30.24 0.56
N PRO A 376 -13.72 31.35 0.74
CA PRO A 376 -14.79 31.38 1.74
C PRO A 376 -15.96 30.46 1.47
N ASP A 377 -16.09 29.96 0.23
CA ASP A 377 -17.05 28.95 -0.22
C ASP A 377 -16.55 27.48 -0.05
N ALA A 378 -15.30 27.28 0.36
CA ALA A 378 -14.82 25.98 0.79
C ALA A 378 -15.61 25.50 2.01
N VAL A 379 -15.89 24.21 2.10
CA VAL A 379 -16.76 23.65 3.14
C VAL A 379 -16.01 22.74 4.10
N LEU A 380 -16.51 22.69 5.33
CA LEU A 380 -16.17 21.67 6.34
C LEU A 380 -17.45 21.06 6.90
N ALA A 381 -17.39 19.81 7.29
CA ALA A 381 -18.48 19.17 8.03
C ALA A 381 -18.45 19.63 9.50
N ASP A 382 -19.56 20.15 9.98
CA ASP A 382 -19.74 20.52 11.38
C ASP A 382 -19.64 19.26 12.28
N PRO A 383 -18.81 19.28 13.32
CA PRO A 383 -18.58 18.07 14.15
C PRO A 383 -19.79 17.62 14.96
N THR A 384 -20.79 18.50 15.18
CA THR A 384 -22.01 18.19 15.97
C THR A 384 -23.14 17.70 15.07
N THR A 385 -23.40 18.42 13.98
CA THR A 385 -24.54 18.17 13.08
C THR A 385 -24.17 17.35 11.86
N GLY A 386 -22.90 17.40 11.43
CA GLY A 386 -22.43 16.87 10.17
C GLY A 386 -22.79 17.76 8.97
N ALA A 387 -23.44 18.93 9.18
CA ALA A 387 -23.79 19.83 8.10
C ALA A 387 -22.54 20.39 7.43
N LEU A 388 -22.56 20.50 6.08
CA LEU A 388 -21.50 21.16 5.34
C LEU A 388 -21.67 22.67 5.48
N THR A 389 -20.71 23.32 6.12
CA THR A 389 -20.72 24.77 6.35
C THR A 389 -19.56 25.43 5.63
N PRO A 390 -19.79 26.58 4.94
CA PRO A 390 -18.70 27.37 4.38
C PRO A 390 -17.74 27.84 5.48
N VAL A 391 -16.43 27.80 5.20
CA VAL A 391 -15.40 28.19 6.16
C VAL A 391 -15.37 29.70 6.41
N GLY A 392 -15.92 30.50 5.49
CA GLY A 392 -15.94 31.95 5.61
C GLY A 392 -14.62 32.63 5.22
N ARG A 393 -14.53 33.95 5.46
CA ARG A 393 -13.36 34.77 5.13
C ARG A 393 -12.28 34.67 6.23
N GLY A 394 -11.02 34.87 5.82
CA GLY A 394 -9.88 34.99 6.74
C GLY A 394 -9.31 33.65 7.24
N VAL A 395 -9.73 32.55 6.67
CA VAL A 395 -9.14 31.21 6.96
C VAL A 395 -7.91 31.01 6.10
N SER A 396 -6.79 30.59 6.73
CA SER A 396 -5.56 30.27 6.04
C SER A 396 -5.15 28.81 6.23
N ALA A 397 -4.43 28.27 5.26
CA ALA A 397 -3.92 26.92 5.25
C ALA A 397 -2.38 26.88 5.17
N GLY A 398 -1.79 25.74 5.51
CA GLY A 398 -0.37 25.45 5.37
C GLY A 398 -0.05 24.59 4.15
N ALA A 399 -1.07 23.96 3.54
CA ALA A 399 -0.93 23.26 2.27
C ALA A 399 -2.25 23.28 1.49
N LYS A 400 -2.13 23.22 0.16
CA LYS A 400 -3.23 23.07 -0.79
C LYS A 400 -2.90 21.90 -1.73
N VAL A 401 -3.84 21.00 -1.91
CA VAL A 401 -3.76 19.93 -2.90
C VAL A 401 -4.94 20.03 -3.85
N VAL A 402 -4.68 20.01 -5.14
CA VAL A 402 -5.71 19.99 -6.19
C VAL A 402 -5.80 18.58 -6.74
N TYR A 403 -6.99 18.02 -6.77
CA TYR A 403 -7.23 16.66 -7.23
C TYR A 403 -8.15 16.62 -8.44
N ARG A 404 -7.81 15.73 -9.37
CA ARG A 404 -8.75 15.15 -10.32
C ARG A 404 -9.30 13.87 -9.73
N VAL A 405 -10.62 13.77 -9.60
CA VAL A 405 -11.31 12.61 -9.04
C VAL A 405 -12.05 11.89 -10.15
N LEU A 406 -11.64 10.66 -10.45
CA LEU A 406 -12.20 9.85 -11.54
C LEU A 406 -13.51 9.20 -11.08
N LEU A 407 -14.62 9.73 -11.54
CA LEU A 407 -15.96 9.24 -11.22
C LEU A 407 -16.33 8.03 -12.12
N SER A 408 -17.12 7.12 -11.57
CA SER A 408 -17.63 5.94 -12.30
C SER A 408 -18.99 5.54 -11.74
N LYS A 409 -19.56 4.44 -12.22
CA LYS A 409 -20.69 3.81 -11.54
C LYS A 409 -20.21 2.98 -10.35
N PHE A 410 -21.07 2.87 -9.34
CA PHE A 410 -20.98 1.83 -8.33
C PHE A 410 -21.52 0.49 -8.85
N HIS A 411 -21.31 -0.59 -8.11
CA HIS A 411 -21.75 -1.93 -8.51
C HIS A 411 -23.29 -2.08 -8.64
N ASP A 412 -24.08 -1.17 -8.05
CA ASP A 412 -25.54 -1.09 -8.21
C ASP A 412 -25.97 -0.34 -9.47
N GLY A 413 -25.01 0.13 -10.28
CA GLY A 413 -25.24 0.88 -11.51
C GLY A 413 -25.46 2.37 -11.32
N VAL A 414 -25.48 2.88 -10.09
CA VAL A 414 -25.62 4.31 -9.81
C VAL A 414 -24.31 5.04 -10.07
N LYS A 415 -24.40 6.20 -10.73
CA LYS A 415 -23.26 7.06 -11.02
C LYS A 415 -22.81 7.80 -9.77
N MET A 416 -21.50 7.86 -9.58
CA MET A 416 -20.88 8.71 -8.55
C MET A 416 -21.20 10.18 -8.81
N THR A 417 -21.33 10.93 -7.74
CA THR A 417 -21.55 12.39 -7.76
C THR A 417 -20.71 13.05 -6.68
N PRO A 418 -20.52 14.38 -6.70
CA PRO A 418 -19.85 15.09 -5.63
C PRO A 418 -20.43 14.85 -4.23
N ALA A 419 -21.72 14.51 -4.14
CA ALA A 419 -22.34 14.15 -2.86
C ALA A 419 -21.69 12.94 -2.21
N ASP A 420 -21.25 11.94 -3.01
CA ASP A 420 -20.58 10.75 -2.50
C ASP A 420 -19.20 11.12 -1.92
N LEU A 421 -18.47 12.03 -2.56
CA LEU A 421 -17.15 12.50 -2.12
C LEU A 421 -17.23 13.26 -0.79
N LEU A 422 -18.20 14.17 -0.68
CA LEU A 422 -18.39 15.01 0.51
C LEU A 422 -18.99 14.23 1.69
N TYR A 423 -19.79 13.19 1.41
CA TYR A 423 -20.42 12.42 2.48
C TYR A 423 -19.42 11.67 3.37
N ALA A 424 -18.24 11.34 2.86
CA ALA A 424 -17.18 10.74 3.66
C ALA A 424 -16.75 11.66 4.83
N GLN A 425 -16.70 12.99 4.61
CA GLN A 425 -16.37 13.97 5.66
C GLN A 425 -17.53 14.14 6.65
N ILE A 426 -18.76 14.17 6.13
CA ILE A 426 -19.97 14.25 6.96
C ILE A 426 -20.02 13.04 7.91
N PHE A 427 -19.81 11.85 7.39
CA PHE A 427 -19.74 10.62 8.15
C PHE A 427 -18.64 10.68 9.22
N ALA A 428 -17.43 11.09 8.84
CA ALA A 428 -16.30 11.22 9.76
C ALA A 428 -16.60 12.18 10.91
N ALA A 429 -17.21 13.34 10.65
CA ALA A 429 -17.57 14.32 11.65
C ALA A 429 -18.62 13.77 12.64
N ARG A 430 -19.68 13.15 12.12
CA ARG A 430 -20.82 12.65 12.93
C ARG A 430 -20.47 11.43 13.77
N TRP A 431 -19.60 10.55 13.27
CA TRP A 431 -19.36 9.24 13.91
C TRP A 431 -18.09 9.17 14.73
N SER A 432 -17.12 10.08 14.54
CA SER A 432 -15.92 10.10 15.37
C SER A 432 -16.19 10.25 16.88
N PRO A 433 -17.20 11.03 17.35
CA PRO A 433 -17.53 11.07 18.78
C PRO A 433 -18.23 9.81 19.30
N ARG A 434 -18.72 8.93 18.42
CA ARG A 434 -19.60 7.80 18.74
C ARG A 434 -18.92 6.45 18.64
N ASP A 435 -17.85 6.34 17.82
CA ASP A 435 -17.12 5.10 17.61
C ASP A 435 -15.60 5.38 17.61
N PRO A 436 -14.85 4.81 18.59
CA PRO A 436 -13.41 5.03 18.71
C PRO A 436 -12.59 4.57 17.50
N SER A 437 -13.07 3.57 16.75
CA SER A 437 -12.39 3.11 15.54
C SER A 437 -12.57 4.10 14.40
N VAL A 438 -13.76 4.67 14.24
CA VAL A 438 -14.00 5.78 13.29
C VAL A 438 -13.21 7.01 13.71
N ALA A 439 -13.16 7.31 15.02
CA ALA A 439 -12.36 8.43 15.54
C ALA A 439 -10.90 8.31 15.12
N ARG A 440 -10.28 7.15 15.33
CA ARG A 440 -8.88 6.88 14.91
C ARG A 440 -8.70 6.95 13.41
N ALA A 441 -9.54 6.25 12.65
CA ALA A 441 -9.42 6.16 11.19
C ALA A 441 -9.55 7.53 10.49
N THR A 442 -10.22 8.49 11.10
CA THR A 442 -10.47 9.80 10.53
C THR A 442 -9.72 10.94 11.22
N ALA A 443 -8.95 10.65 12.28
CA ALA A 443 -8.30 11.65 13.12
C ALA A 443 -7.41 12.59 12.31
N LEU A 444 -6.48 12.04 11.54
CA LEU A 444 -5.52 12.83 10.78
C LEU A 444 -6.22 13.77 9.78
N ALA A 445 -7.18 13.25 9.03
CA ALA A 445 -7.95 14.06 8.08
C ALA A 445 -8.73 15.17 8.77
N ARG A 446 -9.46 14.86 9.85
CA ARG A 446 -10.26 15.84 10.62
C ARG A 446 -9.40 16.93 11.26
N GLU A 447 -8.25 16.57 11.82
CA GLU A 447 -7.34 17.52 12.46
C GLU A 447 -6.65 18.43 11.43
N ARG A 448 -6.34 17.89 10.26
CA ARG A 448 -5.58 18.59 9.22
C ARG A 448 -6.43 19.40 8.27
N LEU A 449 -7.68 19.05 8.07
CA LEU A 449 -8.54 19.67 7.07
C LEU A 449 -8.92 21.10 7.48
N ALA A 450 -8.61 22.08 6.62
CA ALA A 450 -9.02 23.48 6.74
C ALA A 450 -10.22 23.83 5.84
N GLY A 451 -10.43 23.06 4.76
CA GLY A 451 -11.57 23.21 3.87
C GLY A 451 -11.46 22.33 2.65
N VAL A 452 -12.61 22.00 2.06
CA VAL A 452 -12.71 21.32 0.76
C VAL A 452 -13.59 22.11 -0.17
N ARG A 453 -13.17 22.26 -1.41
CA ARG A 453 -13.90 22.99 -2.44
C ARG A 453 -14.06 22.12 -3.68
N LEU A 454 -15.29 21.87 -4.06
CA LEU A 454 -15.59 21.34 -5.40
C LEU A 454 -15.51 22.52 -6.39
N VAL A 455 -14.55 22.48 -7.30
CA VAL A 455 -14.36 23.56 -8.28
C VAL A 455 -15.33 23.39 -9.44
N ARG A 456 -15.35 22.19 -10.05
CA ARG A 456 -16.24 21.82 -11.17
C ARG A 456 -16.21 20.32 -11.41
N VAL A 457 -17.12 19.87 -12.26
CA VAL A 457 -17.08 18.49 -12.82
C VAL A 457 -16.95 18.63 -14.35
N ASP A 458 -15.87 18.09 -14.87
CA ASP A 458 -15.55 18.11 -16.29
C ASP A 458 -15.92 16.76 -16.92
N THR A 459 -16.20 16.77 -18.23
CA THR A 459 -16.38 15.59 -19.06
C THR A 459 -15.13 15.40 -19.90
N GLU A 460 -14.47 14.22 -19.76
CA GLU A 460 -13.32 13.85 -20.55
C GLU A 460 -13.65 12.70 -21.50
N ILE A 461 -13.24 12.86 -22.76
CA ILE A 461 -13.39 11.81 -23.77
C ILE A 461 -12.05 11.10 -23.92
N LYS A 462 -12.04 9.79 -23.66
CA LYS A 462 -10.90 8.92 -23.89
C LYS A 462 -11.15 8.10 -25.16
N GLU A 463 -10.33 8.30 -26.17
CA GLU A 463 -10.39 7.52 -27.41
C GLU A 463 -9.65 6.19 -27.23
N LEU A 464 -10.30 5.10 -27.61
CA LEU A 464 -9.78 3.74 -27.63
C LEU A 464 -10.10 3.11 -29.00
N GLY A 465 -9.24 3.36 -29.99
CA GLY A 465 -9.58 3.04 -31.38
C GLY A 465 -10.82 3.79 -31.82
N ASP A 466 -11.82 3.09 -32.34
CA ASP A 466 -13.09 3.66 -32.79
C ASP A 466 -14.09 3.93 -31.65
N LEU A 467 -13.75 3.57 -30.42
CA LEU A 467 -14.61 3.75 -29.25
C LEU A 467 -14.24 5.01 -28.47
N GLN A 468 -15.21 5.86 -28.20
CA GLN A 468 -15.08 7.01 -27.32
C GLN A 468 -15.68 6.69 -25.96
N LEU A 469 -14.85 6.68 -24.91
CA LEU A 469 -15.31 6.56 -23.54
C LEU A 469 -15.47 7.95 -22.92
N VAL A 470 -16.64 8.20 -22.36
CA VAL A 470 -16.96 9.46 -21.68
C VAL A 470 -16.81 9.26 -20.17
N ASN A 471 -15.82 9.92 -19.59
CA ASN A 471 -15.57 9.90 -18.16
C ASN A 471 -15.92 11.26 -17.55
N GLU A 472 -16.48 11.26 -16.35
CA GLU A 472 -16.63 12.48 -15.55
C GLU A 472 -15.51 12.57 -14.54
N VAL A 473 -14.94 13.76 -14.42
CA VAL A 473 -13.81 14.08 -13.54
C VAL A 473 -14.18 15.29 -12.69
N ALA A 474 -14.23 15.09 -11.37
CA ALA A 474 -14.42 16.21 -10.47
C ALA A 474 -13.07 16.85 -10.13
N LEU A 475 -12.98 18.17 -10.25
CA LEU A 475 -11.84 18.96 -9.78
C LEU A 475 -12.13 19.44 -8.36
N VAL A 476 -11.29 18.99 -7.40
CA VAL A 476 -11.49 19.25 -5.97
C VAL A 476 -10.22 19.85 -5.37
N GLU A 477 -10.36 20.96 -4.66
CA GLU A 477 -9.30 21.55 -3.86
C GLU A 477 -9.46 21.14 -2.39
N VAL A 478 -8.36 20.70 -1.79
CA VAL A 478 -8.29 20.36 -0.36
C VAL A 478 -7.24 21.23 0.29
N TYR A 479 -7.62 21.89 1.37
CA TYR A 479 -6.78 22.79 2.15
C TYR A 479 -6.45 22.16 3.49
N LEU A 480 -5.16 22.10 3.85
CA LEU A 480 -4.67 21.53 5.09
C LEU A 480 -4.14 22.63 6.02
N ARG A 481 -4.49 22.57 7.30
CA ARG A 481 -4.20 23.63 8.30
C ARG A 481 -2.71 23.92 8.46
N TYR A 482 -1.88 22.88 8.39
CA TYR A 482 -0.45 22.96 8.67
C TYR A 482 0.36 22.55 7.44
N PRO A 483 1.59 23.05 7.29
CA PRO A 483 2.53 22.50 6.32
C PRO A 483 2.72 20.99 6.56
N VAL A 484 2.91 20.25 5.50
CA VAL A 484 3.11 18.81 5.51
C VAL A 484 4.22 18.45 4.54
N ASP A 485 4.79 17.25 4.65
CA ASP A 485 5.69 16.75 3.61
C ASP A 485 4.91 16.68 2.27
N PRO A 486 5.40 17.27 1.18
CA PRO A 486 4.73 17.20 -0.12
C PRO A 486 4.43 15.78 -0.60
N ARG A 487 5.25 14.79 -0.21
CA ARG A 487 5.08 13.37 -0.54
C ARG A 487 3.83 12.77 0.14
N ASP A 488 3.50 13.25 1.34
CA ASP A 488 2.40 12.76 2.17
C ASP A 488 1.11 13.56 1.96
N ALA A 489 1.22 14.81 1.50
CA ALA A 489 0.12 15.77 1.44
C ALA A 489 -1.13 15.22 0.76
N ALA A 490 -0.94 14.54 -0.37
CA ALA A 490 -2.04 13.97 -1.15
C ALA A 490 -2.78 12.82 -0.44
N ALA A 491 -2.14 12.14 0.50
CA ALA A 491 -2.72 11.00 1.19
C ALA A 491 -3.39 11.34 2.53
N ILE A 492 -3.29 12.59 3.01
CA ILE A 492 -3.84 13.00 4.30
C ILE A 492 -5.37 13.03 4.29
N ALA A 493 -5.97 13.67 3.29
CA ALA A 493 -7.41 13.85 3.20
C ALA A 493 -7.90 13.81 1.73
N PRO A 494 -7.66 12.73 0.99
CA PRO A 494 -8.13 12.64 -0.39
C PRO A 494 -9.66 12.66 -0.44
N PRO A 495 -10.28 13.43 -1.36
CA PRO A 495 -11.73 13.57 -1.45
C PRO A 495 -12.34 12.35 -2.17
N TRP A 496 -12.53 11.26 -1.45
CA TRP A 496 -12.93 9.98 -2.03
C TRP A 496 -13.83 9.14 -1.12
N SER A 497 -14.75 8.40 -1.74
CA SER A 497 -15.51 7.32 -1.10
C SER A 497 -15.63 6.12 -2.04
N ALA A 498 -15.26 4.95 -1.58
CA ALA A 498 -15.41 3.70 -2.33
C ALA A 498 -16.86 3.16 -2.27
N VAL A 499 -17.75 3.78 -1.52
CA VAL A 499 -19.14 3.35 -1.31
C VAL A 499 -20.10 4.53 -1.54
N PRO A 500 -21.31 4.29 -2.03
CA PRO A 500 -22.27 5.34 -2.27
C PRO A 500 -22.87 5.87 -0.97
N TRP A 501 -23.22 7.16 -0.94
CA TRP A 501 -23.72 7.82 0.27
C TRP A 501 -24.99 7.14 0.83
N GLN A 502 -25.90 6.63 -0.02
CA GLN A 502 -27.10 5.96 0.45
C GLN A 502 -26.81 4.67 1.23
N LEU A 503 -25.78 3.92 0.89
CA LEU A 503 -25.36 2.76 1.68
C LEU A 503 -24.79 3.20 3.03
N THR A 504 -23.97 4.26 3.05
CA THR A 504 -23.42 4.81 4.31
C THR A 504 -24.55 5.27 5.22
N VAL A 505 -25.56 5.97 4.70
CA VAL A 505 -26.75 6.40 5.45
C VAL A 505 -27.55 5.20 6.00
N ALA A 506 -27.72 4.14 5.21
CA ALA A 506 -28.41 2.94 5.69
C ALA A 506 -27.66 2.27 6.86
N MET A 507 -26.32 2.23 6.78
CA MET A 507 -25.47 1.73 7.89
C MET A 507 -25.60 2.62 9.14
N GLU A 508 -25.54 3.94 8.99
CA GLU A 508 -25.73 4.90 10.10
C GLU A 508 -27.08 4.72 10.77
N GLU A 509 -28.14 4.57 9.99
CA GLU A 509 -29.50 4.37 10.51
C GLU A 509 -29.64 3.04 11.26
N ALA A 510 -29.06 1.94 10.74
CA ALA A 510 -29.06 0.65 11.42
C ALA A 510 -28.36 0.73 12.79
N VAL A 511 -27.22 1.44 12.87
CA VAL A 511 -26.49 1.63 14.14
C VAL A 511 -27.24 2.57 15.09
N THR A 512 -27.89 3.60 14.55
CA THR A 512 -28.70 4.54 15.34
C THR A 512 -29.91 3.85 15.93
N ARG A 513 -30.54 2.91 15.20
CA ARG A 513 -31.63 2.06 15.70
C ARG A 513 -31.16 0.96 16.67
N GLY A 514 -29.86 0.85 16.94
CA GLY A 514 -29.29 -0.16 17.84
C GLY A 514 -29.30 -1.58 17.28
N LEU A 515 -29.36 -1.75 15.96
CA LEU A 515 -29.36 -3.06 15.31
C LEU A 515 -27.96 -3.65 15.20
N ALA A 516 -26.93 -2.81 15.13
CA ALA A 516 -25.53 -3.21 15.00
C ALA A 516 -24.59 -2.12 15.51
N ALA A 517 -23.27 -2.38 15.46
CA ALA A 517 -22.22 -1.38 15.64
C ALA A 517 -21.25 -1.42 14.45
N LEU A 518 -20.61 -0.27 14.11
CA LEU A 518 -19.71 -0.16 12.96
C LEU A 518 -18.40 -0.93 13.18
N SER A 519 -17.83 -0.87 14.38
CA SER A 519 -16.56 -1.51 14.73
C SER A 519 -16.74 -2.67 15.69
N GLU A 520 -15.77 -3.60 15.70
CA GLU A 520 -15.73 -4.73 16.61
C GLU A 520 -15.67 -4.29 18.08
N ALA A 521 -14.87 -3.26 18.37
CA ALA A 521 -14.74 -2.71 19.71
C ALA A 521 -16.08 -2.17 20.25
N GLU A 522 -16.81 -1.43 19.40
CA GLU A 522 -18.12 -0.87 19.77
C GLU A 522 -19.20 -1.95 19.84
N ALA A 523 -19.15 -2.95 18.96
CA ALA A 523 -20.03 -4.12 18.98
C ALA A 523 -19.88 -4.88 20.31
N SER A 524 -18.65 -5.15 20.72
CA SER A 524 -18.34 -5.81 21.99
C SER A 524 -18.78 -4.98 23.20
N ARG A 525 -18.49 -3.67 23.20
CA ARG A 525 -18.86 -2.75 24.28
C ARG A 525 -20.38 -2.66 24.48
N ARG A 526 -21.13 -2.59 23.38
CA ARG A 526 -22.61 -2.46 23.40
C ARG A 526 -23.33 -3.79 23.41
N ARG A 527 -22.63 -4.91 23.23
CA ARG A 527 -23.20 -6.26 23.07
C ARG A 527 -24.18 -6.33 21.90
N LEU A 528 -23.79 -5.73 20.80
CA LEU A 528 -24.53 -5.72 19.53
C LEU A 528 -23.77 -6.53 18.47
N PRO A 529 -24.44 -6.98 17.40
CA PRO A 529 -23.76 -7.53 16.24
C PRO A 529 -22.78 -6.52 15.65
N TRP A 530 -21.61 -6.99 15.21
CA TRP A 530 -20.72 -6.19 14.37
C TRP A 530 -21.33 -6.12 12.97
N LEU A 531 -21.55 -4.91 12.44
CA LEU A 531 -22.25 -4.67 11.18
C LEU A 531 -21.63 -5.49 10.03
N ASP A 532 -22.44 -6.35 9.43
CA ASP A 532 -22.04 -7.17 8.28
C ASP A 532 -23.08 -7.02 7.16
N LEU A 533 -22.64 -6.58 5.98
CA LEU A 533 -23.52 -6.28 4.84
C LEU A 533 -23.83 -7.52 3.97
N VAL A 534 -23.29 -8.69 4.33
CA VAL A 534 -23.32 -9.89 3.48
C VAL A 534 -23.77 -11.14 4.24
N ARG A 535 -23.10 -11.45 5.36
CA ARG A 535 -23.20 -12.77 6.02
C ARG A 535 -24.28 -12.84 7.09
N ASP A 536 -24.61 -11.73 7.72
CA ASP A 536 -25.69 -11.66 8.70
C ASP A 536 -27.02 -11.36 8.00
N ARG A 537 -27.80 -12.41 7.71
CA ARG A 537 -29.08 -12.32 7.00
C ARG A 537 -30.07 -11.37 7.70
N LYS A 538 -30.11 -11.36 9.05
CA LYS A 538 -31.02 -10.51 9.78
C LYS A 538 -30.68 -9.03 9.63
N LEU A 539 -29.39 -8.70 9.68
CA LEU A 539 -28.92 -7.34 9.44
C LEU A 539 -29.14 -6.91 7.98
N VAL A 540 -28.84 -7.79 7.03
CA VAL A 540 -29.07 -7.51 5.59
C VAL A 540 -30.56 -7.19 5.33
N GLU A 541 -31.48 -7.97 5.86
CA GLU A 541 -32.93 -7.72 5.72
C GLU A 541 -33.38 -6.44 6.44
N ALA A 542 -32.83 -6.17 7.61
CA ALA A 542 -33.11 -4.93 8.34
C ALA A 542 -32.62 -3.69 7.55
N LEU A 543 -31.42 -3.75 6.98
CA LEU A 543 -30.88 -2.70 6.10
C LEU A 543 -31.70 -2.53 4.81
N ALA A 544 -32.16 -3.63 4.21
CA ALA A 544 -33.04 -3.59 3.06
C ALA A 544 -34.39 -2.95 3.39
N THR A 545 -34.92 -3.17 4.60
CA THR A 545 -36.12 -2.51 5.12
C THR A 545 -35.90 -1.01 5.28
N ILE A 546 -34.76 -0.59 5.87
CA ILE A 546 -34.37 0.82 5.97
C ILE A 546 -34.29 1.48 4.59
N ALA A 547 -33.64 0.81 3.64
CA ALA A 547 -33.58 1.31 2.26
C ALA A 547 -34.97 1.47 1.61
N ALA A 548 -35.91 0.55 1.90
CA ALA A 548 -37.30 0.64 1.43
C ALA A 548 -38.08 1.81 2.09
N GLU A 549 -37.86 2.07 3.36
CA GLU A 549 -38.45 3.22 4.05
C GLU A 549 -37.96 4.54 3.47
N HIS A 550 -36.65 4.62 3.21
CA HIS A 550 -36.01 5.80 2.62
C HIS A 550 -36.45 6.02 1.16
N GLU A 551 -36.58 4.97 0.37
CA GLU A 551 -37.10 5.06 -1.00
C GLU A 551 -38.51 5.66 -1.03
N ARG A 552 -39.43 5.15 -0.18
CA ARG A 552 -40.81 5.66 -0.10
C ARG A 552 -40.90 7.14 0.26
N ARG A 553 -39.98 7.62 1.12
CA ARG A 553 -39.90 9.01 1.54
C ARG A 553 -39.02 9.86 0.62
N ALA A 554 -38.39 9.26 -0.38
CA ALA A 554 -37.33 9.88 -1.18
C ALA A 554 -36.32 10.64 -0.30
N TYR A 555 -35.85 9.96 0.75
CA TYR A 555 -35.06 10.58 1.82
C TYR A 555 -33.72 11.13 1.31
N VAL A 556 -33.51 12.41 1.55
CA VAL A 556 -32.24 13.11 1.35
C VAL A 556 -31.70 13.51 2.73
N PRO A 557 -30.49 13.10 3.10
CA PRO A 557 -29.86 13.59 4.33
C PRO A 557 -29.78 15.12 4.35
N ASP A 558 -30.06 15.75 5.49
CA ASP A 558 -30.04 17.21 5.61
C ASP A 558 -28.71 17.82 5.15
N ALA A 559 -27.59 17.14 5.43
CA ALA A 559 -26.27 17.55 5.02
C ALA A 559 -26.02 17.51 3.50
N LEU A 560 -26.87 16.82 2.73
CA LEU A 560 -26.81 16.74 1.27
C LEU A 560 -27.90 17.58 0.56
N ARG A 561 -28.68 18.37 1.32
CA ARG A 561 -29.65 19.29 0.72
C ARG A 561 -28.93 20.30 -0.18
N GLY A 562 -29.44 20.48 -1.39
CA GLY A 562 -28.81 21.31 -2.42
C GLY A 562 -27.76 20.59 -3.28
N LEU A 563 -27.25 19.42 -2.84
CA LEU A 563 -26.35 18.57 -3.61
C LEU A 563 -27.07 17.38 -4.28
N VAL A 564 -28.17 16.93 -3.67
CA VAL A 564 -28.96 15.79 -4.14
C VAL A 564 -30.41 16.21 -4.26
N THR A 565 -31.03 15.94 -5.40
CA THR A 565 -32.46 16.18 -5.58
C THR A 565 -33.27 15.01 -5.02
N VAL A 566 -34.56 15.25 -4.72
CA VAL A 566 -35.50 14.23 -4.25
C VAL A 566 -35.59 13.05 -5.23
N GLU A 567 -35.60 13.34 -6.53
CA GLU A 567 -35.67 12.32 -7.58
C GLU A 567 -34.39 11.49 -7.64
N GLN A 568 -33.21 12.12 -7.57
CA GLN A 568 -31.93 11.39 -7.48
C GLN A 568 -31.89 10.49 -6.24
N ALA A 569 -32.35 10.96 -5.08
CA ALA A 569 -32.40 10.16 -3.88
C ALA A 569 -33.31 8.93 -4.06
N ARG A 570 -34.51 9.10 -4.63
CA ARG A 570 -35.43 7.98 -4.89
C ARG A 570 -34.77 6.93 -5.80
N GLN A 571 -34.14 7.36 -6.88
CA GLN A 571 -33.44 6.47 -7.81
C GLN A 571 -32.30 5.70 -7.13
N ARG A 572 -31.52 6.35 -6.25
CA ARG A 572 -30.43 5.73 -5.51
C ARG A 572 -30.93 4.68 -4.51
N TRP A 573 -31.96 4.99 -3.74
CA TRP A 573 -32.59 4.02 -2.82
C TRP A 573 -33.20 2.83 -3.57
N ALA A 574 -33.85 3.08 -4.71
CA ALA A 574 -34.39 2.03 -5.56
C ALA A 574 -33.28 1.12 -6.14
N ALA A 575 -32.14 1.70 -6.50
CA ALA A 575 -30.98 0.96 -7.00
C ALA A 575 -30.37 0.05 -5.91
N LEU A 576 -30.19 0.56 -4.70
CA LEU A 576 -29.70 -0.24 -3.57
C LEU A 576 -30.62 -1.44 -3.26
N ARG A 577 -31.95 -1.23 -3.28
CA ARG A 577 -32.92 -2.31 -3.11
C ARG A 577 -32.92 -3.31 -4.27
N ARG A 578 -32.78 -2.84 -5.50
CA ARG A 578 -32.67 -3.71 -6.68
C ARG A 578 -31.44 -4.58 -6.59
N PHE A 579 -30.30 -3.99 -6.19
CA PHE A 579 -29.04 -4.70 -5.97
C PHE A 579 -29.20 -5.79 -4.90
N HIS A 580 -29.83 -5.48 -3.75
CA HIS A 580 -30.14 -6.48 -2.71
C HIS A 580 -30.97 -7.65 -3.25
N ARG A 581 -32.05 -7.37 -4.00
CA ARG A 581 -32.89 -8.43 -4.59
C ARG A 581 -32.12 -9.32 -5.59
N GLN A 582 -31.16 -8.76 -6.31
CA GLN A 582 -30.38 -9.49 -7.31
C GLN A 582 -29.23 -10.30 -6.71
N HIS A 583 -28.59 -9.80 -5.66
CA HIS A 583 -27.36 -10.34 -5.12
C HIS A 583 -27.49 -10.92 -3.70
N GLY A 584 -28.59 -10.65 -2.99
CA GLY A 584 -28.83 -11.15 -1.63
C GLY A 584 -28.00 -10.47 -0.54
N HIS A 585 -27.32 -9.38 -0.86
CA HIS A 585 -26.50 -8.60 0.06
C HIS A 585 -26.50 -7.10 -0.30
N LEU A 586 -25.91 -6.27 0.57
CA LEU A 586 -25.90 -4.81 0.40
C LEU A 586 -24.48 -4.22 0.20
N LEU A 587 -23.49 -5.06 0.01
CA LEU A 587 -22.11 -4.60 -0.19
C LEU A 587 -21.93 -4.02 -1.60
N VAL A 588 -22.31 -2.75 -1.75
CA VAL A 588 -22.14 -1.95 -2.97
C VAL A 588 -20.86 -1.14 -2.85
N THR A 589 -19.94 -1.32 -3.80
CA THR A 589 -18.65 -0.62 -3.84
C THR A 589 -18.36 -0.17 -5.27
N SER A 590 -17.18 0.43 -5.49
CA SER A 590 -16.71 0.93 -6.79
C SER A 590 -15.46 0.24 -7.30
N GLY A 591 -15.06 -0.88 -6.69
CA GLY A 591 -13.80 -1.56 -7.02
C GLY A 591 -13.81 -2.29 -8.35
N PRO A 592 -12.63 -2.78 -8.79
CA PRO A 592 -12.49 -3.50 -10.06
C PRO A 592 -13.20 -4.86 -10.10
N TYR A 593 -13.54 -5.40 -8.94
CA TYR A 593 -14.30 -6.63 -8.78
C TYR A 593 -15.52 -6.40 -7.88
N ARG A 594 -16.59 -7.15 -8.13
CA ARG A 594 -17.78 -7.20 -7.27
C ARG A 594 -17.92 -8.57 -6.64
N LEU A 595 -18.54 -8.63 -5.46
CA LEU A 595 -18.88 -9.89 -4.83
C LEU A 595 -19.96 -10.61 -5.65
N ALA A 596 -19.62 -11.77 -6.18
CA ALA A 596 -20.54 -12.61 -6.97
C ALA A 596 -21.19 -13.69 -6.11
N LYS A 597 -20.42 -14.35 -5.25
CA LYS A 597 -20.89 -15.44 -4.39
C LYS A 597 -20.00 -15.56 -3.16
N TRP A 598 -20.58 -16.03 -2.08
CA TRP A 598 -19.81 -16.39 -0.88
C TRP A 598 -20.42 -17.63 -0.20
N THR A 599 -19.57 -18.36 0.50
CA THR A 599 -19.90 -19.44 1.43
C THR A 599 -19.04 -19.28 2.68
N ALA A 600 -19.19 -20.17 3.67
CA ALA A 600 -18.32 -20.14 4.85
C ALA A 600 -16.83 -20.31 4.50
N ASP A 601 -16.51 -21.03 3.42
CA ASP A 601 -15.15 -21.43 3.05
C ASP A 601 -14.63 -20.78 1.77
N SER A 602 -15.47 -20.05 1.04
CA SER A 602 -15.08 -19.48 -0.25
C SER A 602 -15.78 -18.18 -0.59
N VAL A 603 -15.08 -17.35 -1.35
CA VAL A 603 -15.53 -16.07 -1.89
C VAL A 603 -15.22 -16.02 -3.36
N ALA A 604 -16.21 -15.74 -4.20
CA ALA A 604 -16.04 -15.51 -5.63
C ALA A 604 -16.25 -14.01 -5.93
N LEU A 605 -15.26 -13.42 -6.56
CA LEU A 605 -15.21 -12.00 -6.95
C LEU A 605 -15.19 -11.92 -8.47
N ALA A 606 -16.26 -11.39 -9.08
CA ALA A 606 -16.36 -11.24 -10.53
C ALA A 606 -15.86 -9.86 -10.98
N ALA A 607 -15.13 -9.81 -12.08
CA ALA A 607 -14.64 -8.55 -12.66
C ALA A 607 -15.80 -7.60 -12.97
N PHE A 608 -15.66 -6.36 -12.54
CA PHE A 608 -16.60 -5.28 -12.83
C PHE A 608 -16.22 -4.63 -14.17
N ARG A 609 -16.82 -5.08 -15.24
CA ARG A 609 -16.55 -4.63 -16.61
C ARG A 609 -17.60 -3.62 -17.05
N ASP A 610 -17.49 -2.38 -16.57
CA ASP A 610 -18.35 -1.26 -16.93
C ASP A 610 -17.51 -0.18 -17.63
N PHE A 611 -18.00 0.35 -18.75
CA PHE A 611 -17.28 1.37 -19.52
C PHE A 611 -17.04 2.69 -18.78
N SER A 612 -17.76 2.94 -17.70
CA SER A 612 -17.49 4.10 -16.84
C SER A 612 -16.30 3.88 -15.89
N TYR A 613 -15.80 2.64 -15.73
CA TYR A 613 -14.65 2.39 -14.86
C TYR A 613 -13.37 2.92 -15.54
N PRO A 614 -12.66 3.89 -14.93
CA PRO A 614 -11.65 4.69 -15.65
C PRO A 614 -10.29 4.00 -15.81
N LEU A 615 -10.06 2.89 -15.11
CA LEU A 615 -8.78 2.19 -15.04
C LEU A 615 -8.91 0.78 -15.64
N GLY A 616 -7.77 0.20 -16.01
CA GLY A 616 -7.73 -1.14 -16.56
C GLY A 616 -6.31 -1.64 -16.75
N VAL A 617 -6.15 -2.65 -17.59
CA VAL A 617 -4.82 -3.17 -17.98
C VAL A 617 -3.95 -2.04 -18.53
N GLY A 618 -2.65 -2.14 -18.30
CA GLY A 618 -1.69 -1.10 -18.64
C GLY A 618 -1.50 -0.07 -17.53
N THR A 619 -2.50 0.23 -16.70
CA THR A 619 -2.37 1.21 -15.61
C THR A 619 -1.24 0.86 -14.64
N TRP A 620 -1.06 -0.42 -14.33
CA TRP A 620 -0.13 -0.91 -13.31
C TRP A 620 1.00 -1.78 -13.86
N ASP A 621 1.21 -1.80 -15.18
CA ASP A 621 2.17 -2.71 -15.85
C ASP A 621 3.59 -2.59 -15.29
N ARG A 622 4.04 -1.37 -14.97
CA ARG A 622 5.37 -1.12 -14.37
C ARG A 622 5.57 -1.78 -13.00
N TYR A 623 4.50 -2.24 -12.34
CA TYR A 623 4.56 -2.87 -11.02
C TYR A 623 4.31 -4.37 -11.05
N THR A 624 4.10 -4.96 -12.23
CA THR A 624 3.82 -6.40 -12.39
C THR A 624 5.01 -7.27 -12.03
N LEU A 625 6.22 -6.74 -12.19
CA LEU A 625 7.47 -7.41 -11.85
C LEU A 625 8.34 -6.51 -10.96
N PRO A 626 9.14 -7.09 -10.04
CA PRO A 626 10.01 -6.34 -9.12
C PRO A 626 11.35 -5.95 -9.76
N LEU A 627 11.34 -5.32 -10.94
CA LEU A 627 12.54 -4.94 -11.67
C LEU A 627 13.41 -3.94 -10.89
N ARG A 628 14.73 -4.02 -11.03
CA ARG A 628 15.72 -3.23 -10.32
C ARG A 628 16.66 -2.50 -11.28
N ALA A 629 17.28 -1.45 -10.77
CA ALA A 629 18.45 -0.84 -11.37
C ALA A 629 19.67 -1.08 -10.48
N HIS A 630 20.84 -1.18 -11.11
CA HIS A 630 22.10 -1.53 -10.49
C HIS A 630 23.18 -0.53 -10.87
N ILE A 631 24.17 -0.32 -9.98
CA ILE A 631 25.34 0.52 -10.23
C ILE A 631 26.47 -0.38 -10.73
N ALA A 632 26.75 -0.37 -12.05
CA ALA A 632 27.87 -1.10 -12.60
C ALA A 632 29.20 -0.40 -12.28
N HIS A 633 29.24 0.91 -12.46
CA HIS A 633 30.43 1.73 -12.22
C HIS A 633 30.03 3.15 -11.79
N VAL A 634 30.89 3.78 -10.99
CA VAL A 634 30.76 5.19 -10.63
C VAL A 634 32.09 5.90 -10.81
N GLU A 635 32.05 7.06 -11.42
CA GLU A 635 33.20 7.94 -11.67
C GLU A 635 32.91 9.33 -11.12
N ARG A 636 33.90 9.94 -10.45
CA ARG A 636 33.81 11.34 -10.04
C ARG A 636 34.47 12.24 -11.08
N ARG A 637 33.76 13.23 -11.58
CA ARG A 637 34.28 14.27 -12.46
C ARG A 637 34.00 15.66 -11.87
N GLY A 638 35.02 16.21 -11.21
CA GLY A 638 34.86 17.48 -10.51
C GLY A 638 33.85 17.38 -9.37
N GLU A 639 32.76 18.14 -9.49
CA GLU A 639 31.63 18.16 -8.54
C GLU A 639 30.49 17.24 -8.94
N ARG A 640 30.67 16.39 -9.96
CA ARG A 640 29.66 15.45 -10.46
C ARG A 640 30.05 14.01 -10.16
N LEU A 641 29.04 13.18 -9.95
CA LEU A 641 29.16 11.72 -9.91
C LEU A 641 28.41 11.15 -11.11
N GLU A 642 29.13 10.40 -11.96
CA GLU A 642 28.60 9.76 -13.15
C GLU A 642 28.48 8.25 -12.93
N PHE A 643 27.32 7.68 -13.23
CA PHE A 643 27.03 6.28 -13.00
C PHE A 643 26.75 5.56 -14.31
N GLN A 644 27.41 4.43 -14.51
CA GLN A 644 26.96 3.44 -15.48
C GLN A 644 25.90 2.59 -14.82
N ALA A 645 24.68 2.68 -15.32
CA ALA A 645 23.56 1.93 -14.81
C ALA A 645 23.36 0.64 -15.62
N GLU A 646 23.00 -0.43 -14.91
CA GLU A 646 22.41 -1.64 -15.47
C GLU A 646 20.99 -1.77 -14.96
N VAL A 647 20.11 -2.36 -15.74
CA VAL A 647 18.71 -2.55 -15.40
C VAL A 647 18.30 -3.98 -15.64
N ASP A 648 17.35 -4.45 -14.85
CA ASP A 648 16.66 -5.69 -15.11
C ASP A 648 15.82 -5.53 -16.38
N SER A 649 16.04 -6.37 -17.38
CA SER A 649 15.29 -6.46 -18.62
C SER A 649 14.45 -7.72 -18.66
N VAL A 650 13.30 -7.65 -19.32
CA VAL A 650 12.36 -8.77 -19.45
C VAL A 650 12.36 -9.27 -20.88
N THR A 651 12.88 -10.47 -21.08
CA THR A 651 12.72 -11.19 -22.35
C THR A 651 11.55 -12.14 -22.23
N LYS A 652 10.52 -11.92 -23.05
CA LYS A 652 9.30 -12.75 -23.03
C LYS A 652 9.38 -13.86 -24.07
N PHE A 653 9.01 -15.07 -23.67
CA PHE A 653 8.90 -16.26 -24.51
C PHE A 653 7.47 -16.80 -24.40
N GLU A 654 6.60 -16.50 -25.34
CA GLU A 654 5.20 -16.92 -25.30
C GLU A 654 4.52 -16.70 -23.93
N ARG A 655 4.45 -17.74 -23.09
CA ARG A 655 3.82 -17.75 -21.76
C ARG A 655 4.82 -17.68 -20.60
N SER A 656 6.09 -17.48 -20.89
CA SER A 656 7.14 -17.34 -19.87
C SER A 656 7.97 -16.11 -20.13
N TYR A 657 8.71 -15.68 -19.13
CA TYR A 657 9.68 -14.61 -19.26
C TYR A 657 10.97 -14.92 -18.48
N ARG A 658 12.05 -14.33 -18.92
CA ARG A 658 13.33 -14.33 -18.21
C ARG A 658 13.67 -12.89 -17.84
N ILE A 659 14.07 -12.67 -16.60
CA ILE A 659 14.67 -11.41 -16.17
C ILE A 659 16.17 -11.55 -16.36
N GLY A 660 16.76 -10.69 -17.20
CA GLY A 660 18.18 -10.52 -17.41
C GLY A 660 18.66 -9.20 -16.85
N ARG A 661 19.97 -9.02 -16.74
CA ARG A 661 20.59 -7.76 -16.34
C ARG A 661 21.38 -7.22 -17.53
N GLU A 662 21.08 -6.00 -17.96
CA GLU A 662 21.64 -5.37 -19.15
C GLU A 662 22.07 -3.93 -18.87
N PRO A 663 23.12 -3.43 -19.56
CA PRO A 663 23.46 -2.02 -19.51
C PRO A 663 22.29 -1.16 -19.95
N TYR A 664 21.94 -0.16 -19.14
CA TYR A 664 20.89 0.79 -19.51
C TYR A 664 21.32 1.63 -20.70
N ARG A 665 20.50 1.65 -21.74
CA ARG A 665 20.68 2.49 -22.92
C ARG A 665 19.46 3.40 -23.06
N PRO A 666 19.64 4.74 -23.00
CA PRO A 666 18.56 5.67 -23.28
C PRO A 666 18.00 5.45 -24.69
N GLU A 667 16.69 5.30 -24.80
CA GLU A 667 16.04 5.18 -26.10
C GLU A 667 16.07 6.52 -26.85
N PRO A 668 16.19 6.51 -28.19
CA PRO A 668 16.12 7.73 -29.01
C PRO A 668 14.80 8.48 -28.77
N ALA A 669 14.86 9.81 -28.79
CA ALA A 669 13.67 10.64 -28.70
C ALA A 669 12.69 10.33 -29.85
N GLY A 670 11.43 9.99 -29.54
CA GLY A 670 10.39 9.75 -30.55
C GLY A 670 9.68 8.40 -30.45
N GLN A 671 10.10 7.48 -29.58
CA GLN A 671 9.34 6.26 -29.33
C GLN A 671 8.14 6.51 -28.40
N THR A 672 6.99 5.93 -28.75
CA THR A 672 5.72 6.08 -28.00
C THR A 672 5.72 5.31 -26.69
N VAL A 673 6.52 4.25 -26.55
CA VAL A 673 6.71 3.47 -25.32
C VAL A 673 8.18 3.58 -24.92
N ARG A 674 8.47 4.33 -23.88
CA ARG A 674 9.82 4.45 -23.33
C ARG A 674 10.06 3.37 -22.27
N ALA A 675 11.18 2.67 -22.36
CA ALA A 675 11.67 1.85 -21.26
C ALA A 675 11.84 2.74 -20.00
N PRO A 676 11.50 2.25 -18.81
CA PRO A 676 11.62 3.03 -17.60
C PRO A 676 13.09 3.40 -17.35
N ALA A 677 13.35 4.69 -17.15
CA ALA A 677 14.69 5.17 -16.85
C ALA A 677 15.05 4.91 -15.38
N PRO A 678 16.30 4.55 -15.07
CA PRO A 678 16.77 4.48 -13.69
C PRO A 678 16.83 5.88 -13.07
N VAL A 679 16.55 5.95 -11.78
CA VAL A 679 16.65 7.19 -10.99
C VAL A 679 17.67 6.97 -9.88
N ALA A 680 18.69 7.84 -9.81
CA ALA A 680 19.60 7.87 -8.69
C ALA A 680 18.96 8.61 -7.51
N ARG A 681 18.98 7.98 -6.33
CA ARG A 681 18.65 8.61 -5.07
C ARG A 681 19.91 8.65 -4.21
N TRP A 682 20.15 9.77 -3.54
CA TRP A 682 21.38 9.95 -2.79
C TRP A 682 21.20 10.78 -1.53
N MET A 683 22.10 10.57 -0.57
CA MET A 683 22.31 11.45 0.57
C MET A 683 23.82 11.67 0.79
N ALA A 684 24.20 12.86 1.23
CA ALA A 684 25.53 13.17 1.69
C ALA A 684 25.55 13.31 3.20
N VAL A 685 26.43 12.54 3.86
CA VAL A 685 26.61 12.51 5.31
C VAL A 685 27.94 13.14 5.66
N GLY A 686 27.93 14.13 6.54
CA GLY A 686 29.12 14.82 7.06
C GLY A 686 29.89 14.02 8.11
N ALA A 687 30.97 14.63 8.60
CA ALA A 687 31.87 13.99 9.59
C ALA A 687 31.19 13.72 10.96
N ALA A 688 30.14 14.47 11.31
CA ALA A 688 29.37 14.29 12.54
C ALA A 688 28.19 13.31 12.39
N ASP A 689 28.17 12.50 11.32
CA ASP A 689 27.11 11.56 10.96
C ASP A 689 25.73 12.23 10.73
N GLU A 690 25.72 13.53 10.45
CA GLU A 690 24.53 14.29 10.06
C GLU A 690 24.37 14.33 8.53
N VAL A 691 23.14 14.29 8.07
CA VAL A 691 22.82 14.47 6.64
C VAL A 691 22.98 15.94 6.29
N ALA A 692 23.84 16.25 5.34
CA ALA A 692 24.12 17.60 4.85
C ALA A 692 23.32 17.96 3.60
N ALA A 693 23.08 16.98 2.74
CA ALA A 693 22.27 17.15 1.52
C ALA A 693 21.63 15.82 1.09
N VAL A 694 20.52 15.91 0.40
CA VAL A 694 19.80 14.77 -0.20
C VAL A 694 19.26 15.17 -1.57
N GLY A 695 19.01 14.18 -2.41
CA GLY A 695 18.37 14.43 -3.69
C GLY A 695 18.13 13.19 -4.52
N SER A 696 17.53 13.44 -5.67
CA SER A 696 17.36 12.43 -6.72
C SER A 696 17.73 13.05 -8.09
N SER A 697 18.14 12.20 -9.02
CA SER A 697 18.45 12.60 -10.39
C SER A 697 18.05 11.49 -11.36
N ALA A 698 17.42 11.90 -12.44
CA ALA A 698 17.17 11.06 -13.61
C ALA A 698 17.92 11.65 -14.85
N GLU A 699 18.84 12.58 -14.62
CA GLU A 699 19.59 13.27 -15.67
C GLU A 699 20.60 12.33 -16.32
N MET A 700 20.55 12.25 -17.64
CA MET A 700 21.42 11.38 -18.45
C MET A 700 22.30 12.22 -19.37
N GLU A 701 23.62 12.06 -19.25
CA GLU A 701 24.60 12.68 -20.15
C GLU A 701 25.51 11.58 -20.74
N GLY A 702 25.61 11.52 -22.05
CA GLY A 702 26.46 10.54 -22.73
C GLY A 702 26.17 9.07 -22.34
N GLY A 703 24.93 8.72 -22.04
CA GLY A 703 24.51 7.39 -21.61
C GLY A 703 24.81 7.06 -20.12
N ARG A 704 25.26 8.05 -19.35
CA ARG A 704 25.53 7.93 -17.91
C ARG A 704 24.53 8.74 -17.12
N LEU A 705 24.11 8.20 -15.98
CA LEU A 705 23.26 8.90 -15.02
C LEU A 705 24.14 9.85 -14.19
N VAL A 706 23.72 11.11 -14.02
CA VAL A 706 24.53 12.15 -13.39
C VAL A 706 23.89 12.66 -12.12
N ILE A 707 24.68 12.76 -11.06
CA ILE A 707 24.37 13.53 -9.86
C ILE A 707 25.28 14.75 -9.84
N ASP A 708 24.71 15.94 -10.00
CA ASP A 708 25.44 17.18 -9.84
C ASP A 708 25.36 17.65 -8.38
N LEU A 709 26.52 17.73 -7.71
CA LEU A 709 26.66 18.16 -6.31
C LEU A 709 27.14 19.60 -6.19
N LYS A 710 27.32 20.32 -7.32
CA LYS A 710 27.79 21.70 -7.35
C LYS A 710 26.90 22.60 -6.50
N GLY A 711 27.52 23.32 -5.55
CA GLY A 711 26.82 24.23 -4.66
C GLY A 711 25.85 23.59 -3.65
N LYS A 712 25.77 22.26 -3.59
CA LYS A 712 24.90 21.54 -2.66
C LYS A 712 25.58 21.21 -1.33
N LEU A 713 26.91 21.23 -1.30
CA LEU A 713 27.73 20.90 -0.12
C LEU A 713 28.71 22.03 0.13
N GLY A 714 28.88 22.41 1.39
CA GLY A 714 29.94 23.33 1.82
C GLY A 714 31.31 22.64 1.85
N PRO A 715 32.41 23.41 2.10
CA PRO A 715 33.73 22.82 2.27
C PRO A 715 33.76 21.77 3.35
N GLY A 716 34.33 20.58 3.08
CA GLY A 716 34.38 19.49 4.05
C GLY A 716 34.55 18.10 3.42
N ALA A 717 34.58 17.10 4.29
CA ALA A 717 34.60 15.68 3.91
C ALA A 717 33.23 15.04 4.12
N TYR A 718 32.76 14.32 3.12
CA TYR A 718 31.45 13.69 3.11
C TYR A 718 31.54 12.24 2.64
N ARG A 719 30.52 11.45 3.00
CA ARG A 719 30.21 10.17 2.38
C ARG A 719 28.91 10.36 1.60
N VAL A 720 28.94 10.17 0.29
CA VAL A 720 27.75 10.18 -0.55
C VAL A 720 27.27 8.76 -0.73
N LEU A 721 26.10 8.47 -0.18
CA LEU A 721 25.44 7.17 -0.26
C LEU A 721 24.41 7.26 -1.39
N THR A 722 24.50 6.35 -2.34
CA THR A 722 23.67 6.37 -3.55
C THR A 722 23.09 5.00 -3.85
N MET A 723 21.85 4.96 -4.28
CA MET A 723 21.19 3.79 -4.85
C MET A 723 20.51 4.16 -6.18
N LEU A 724 20.33 3.18 -7.05
CA LEU A 724 19.50 3.32 -8.24
C LEU A 724 18.16 2.63 -8.04
N THR A 725 17.09 3.24 -8.53
CA THR A 725 15.74 2.66 -8.54
C THR A 725 15.22 2.57 -9.98
N LEU A 726 14.45 1.52 -10.27
CA LEU A 726 13.71 1.35 -11.51
C LEU A 726 12.23 1.23 -11.15
N ASN A 727 11.37 2.02 -11.79
CA ASN A 727 9.94 2.09 -11.43
C ASN A 727 9.70 2.41 -9.94
N GLY A 728 10.63 3.12 -9.29
CA GLY A 728 10.56 3.44 -7.88
C GLY A 728 10.88 2.27 -6.94
N ASN A 729 11.34 1.11 -7.44
CA ASN A 729 11.67 -0.04 -6.60
C ASN A 729 12.92 0.25 -5.75
N ALA A 730 12.71 0.41 -4.45
CA ALA A 730 13.74 0.70 -3.44
C ALA A 730 13.95 -0.46 -2.45
N VAL A 731 13.38 -1.64 -2.71
CA VAL A 731 13.48 -2.81 -1.81
C VAL A 731 14.79 -3.54 -2.00
N ASN A 732 15.48 -3.84 -0.90
CA ASN A 732 16.80 -4.45 -0.89
C ASN A 732 17.78 -3.74 -1.85
N PRO A 733 17.96 -2.41 -1.69
CA PRO A 733 18.75 -1.63 -2.63
C PRO A 733 20.23 -2.00 -2.56
N GLU A 734 20.90 -1.94 -3.69
CA GLU A 734 22.36 -1.86 -3.75
C GLU A 734 22.76 -0.42 -3.46
N VAL A 735 23.38 -0.17 -2.28
CA VAL A 735 23.86 1.17 -1.90
C VAL A 735 25.37 1.24 -2.08
N LYS A 736 25.84 2.26 -2.82
CA LYS A 736 27.27 2.59 -2.93
C LYS A 736 27.59 3.78 -2.04
N THR A 737 28.65 3.63 -1.25
CA THR A 737 29.21 4.71 -0.41
C THR A 737 30.44 5.27 -1.10
N ILE A 738 30.40 6.54 -1.46
CA ILE A 738 31.42 7.24 -2.24
C ILE A 738 32.05 8.32 -1.35
N PRO A 739 33.35 8.24 -1.03
CA PRO A 739 34.06 9.33 -0.36
C PRO A 739 34.05 10.60 -1.25
N TYR A 740 33.66 11.72 -0.64
CA TYR A 740 33.56 12.98 -1.37
C TYR A 740 34.13 14.14 -0.55
N ARG A 741 34.94 14.98 -1.16
CA ARG A 741 35.54 16.14 -0.52
C ARG A 741 35.27 17.38 -1.35
N VAL A 742 34.80 18.43 -0.71
CA VAL A 742 34.68 19.78 -1.27
C VAL A 742 35.88 20.57 -0.74
N GLY A 743 36.70 21.10 -1.67
CA GLY A 743 37.82 21.98 -1.32
C GLY A 743 37.31 23.31 -0.71
N GLY A 744 38.10 23.90 0.19
CA GLY A 744 37.87 25.23 0.69
C GLY A 744 38.49 26.28 -0.22
#